data_831fd1a9b64d3e033aac331f8580728c
#
_entry.id   831fd1a9b64d3e033aac331f8580728c
#
_cell.length_a   1.000
_cell.length_b   1.000
_cell.length_c   1.000
_cell.angle_alpha   90.00
_cell.angle_beta   90.00
_cell.angle_gamma   90.00
#
_symmetry.space_group_name_H-M   'P 1'
#
loop_
_entity.id
_entity.type
_entity.pdbx_description
1 polymer ?
#
loop_
_entity_poly.entity_id
_entity_poly.type
_entity_poly.pdbx_seq_one_letter_code
_entity_poly.pdbx_strand_id
1 'polypeptide(L)'
;MKRNVLLFISLCVVGCVMTYAQQMPGLLQKGKADTQDCKAWVDEQLSEMSLKEKIGQLFIHTVTPLQTQRNKNNIYAAIKEYKVGGLLFSGGQLSDQVLLTNYAQSLAEVPLLITFDGEWGLAMRLKGTPRFPRNRVLGCIQDNELLYEYGKEVARQCKEIGVQINFAPVADVDVNPRNPVINTRSFGGDPRNVAQKVVAYARGLEDGGVLSVCKHFPGHGDTEVDSHKALPVLNFDRARLDSIELFPFKEAVKAGLGGMMVGHLEVPELGKNPASISSHIIYNLLCRELGFQGLVFTDALEMKGISQNENICAQALIAGNDLLLAPRNLKRELDGVLNAVKSGKLSEELITEKCRKVLTYKYVLGLKNKPHIQLSGLEKRLNRPETKELILRLQKAAITVPANVSGILPLDSKLKGTVVLNIGKTPGAGLDFYNRLQNTLSLTRVVARPDSMEAIRKRLLGSQRVIVVVTSDDYKKYKTMLDSLPADLPVVYVFLMPLKSMLDMEGYWKKAAAVVLGHTDESVIQEYVADVLVGKAVADGRLSVAVADLFKPGDGVTITPKVSRIYRPEDYGMDSKILEKIDRIAMEGIKAKAYPGCQILILKDGKPVYDKSFGTFTYESDRKVEKDDLYDLASLTKTTATLLAVMKLYDEGKFGLTDRISQYIPVLKGTDKERVTIEELLLHQSGIPAFWPFYKETIDKDSYKGSFYRARPDASHHTQIDTRLYVIDKFDYRKELMAKTFSADYPLQVADSMFLHRSFRDSIMVQIGRIPLKDRRYRYSCLNFMLLKEMVENISKMPMNLFLDKEFYKPMEMNRTAYLPLRQFKKEEIVPTVKADYLRKGKVLQGYVHDESAAFMGGVSGNAGLFSTARDVAKVYQLLIDGGVYNGKRYLSRETCDLFLTHTSKISRRGLGFDKPDVNNSVKSPCTEEAPEEVVGHTGFTGTCAWADPKNHLVFVFLSNRIYPRPFDHKQLMRLNIRPRMQQVMYQALMK
;
A
#
# COMPACT_ATOMS: atom_id res chain seq x y z
N MET A 1 -22.71 47.06 31.94
CA MET A 1 -22.06 45.74 31.97
C MET A 1 -22.98 44.58 31.53
N LYS A 2 -24.30 44.74 31.33
CA LYS A 2 -25.20 43.64 30.88
C LYS A 2 -25.45 43.57 29.38
N ARG A 3 -24.89 44.47 28.57
CA ARG A 3 -25.11 44.51 27.10
C ARG A 3 -23.96 43.89 26.29
N ASN A 4 -22.77 43.71 26.88
CA ASN A 4 -21.60 43.12 26.22
C ASN A 4 -21.44 41.60 26.45
N VAL A 5 -22.20 41.01 27.39
CA VAL A 5 -22.20 39.57 27.64
C VAL A 5 -23.13 38.84 26.65
N LEU A 6 -24.20 39.48 26.19
CA LEU A 6 -25.10 38.87 25.16
C LEU A 6 -24.49 38.86 23.75
N LEU A 7 -23.56 39.81 23.45
CA LEU A 7 -22.86 39.81 22.16
C LEU A 7 -21.75 38.74 22.09
N PHE A 8 -21.17 38.36 23.24
CA PHE A 8 -20.15 37.30 23.27
C PHE A 8 -20.73 35.88 23.24
N ILE A 9 -21.92 35.69 23.78
CA ILE A 9 -22.63 34.39 23.73
C ILE A 9 -23.24 34.16 22.33
N SER A 10 -23.63 35.22 21.62
CA SER A 10 -24.13 35.09 20.21
C SER A 10 -23.00 34.81 19.21
N LEU A 11 -21.74 35.22 19.49
CA LEU A 11 -20.60 34.86 18.65
C LEU A 11 -20.02 33.46 18.91
N CYS A 12 -20.25 32.89 20.10
CA CYS A 12 -19.78 31.53 20.44
C CYS A 12 -20.72 30.41 19.97
N VAL A 13 -21.98 30.70 19.62
CA VAL A 13 -22.95 29.70 19.11
C VAL A 13 -22.94 29.60 17.57
N VAL A 14 -22.35 30.58 16.85
CA VAL A 14 -22.21 30.55 15.39
C VAL A 14 -20.91 29.87 14.92
N GLY A 15 -20.05 29.42 15.84
CA GLY A 15 -18.72 28.93 15.57
C GLY A 15 -18.53 27.40 15.43
N CYS A 16 -19.58 26.61 15.27
CA CYS A 16 -19.45 25.14 15.09
C CYS A 16 -20.39 24.54 14.05
N VAL A 17 -20.67 25.24 12.97
CA VAL A 17 -21.02 24.58 11.72
C VAL A 17 -19.69 24.40 10.97
N MET A 18 -19.07 23.23 11.09
CA MET A 18 -18.01 22.83 10.17
C MET A 18 -18.64 22.83 8.77
N THR A 19 -18.50 23.92 8.04
CA THR A 19 -18.68 23.91 6.60
C THR A 19 -17.57 23.03 6.06
N TYR A 20 -17.89 21.77 5.72
CA TYR A 20 -17.04 21.00 4.84
C TYR A 20 -16.80 21.87 3.61
N ALA A 21 -15.55 22.25 3.37
CA ALA A 21 -15.19 22.93 2.12
C ALA A 21 -15.69 22.02 0.99
N GLN A 22 -16.58 22.53 0.16
CA GLN A 22 -17.14 21.77 -0.97
C GLN A 22 -15.99 21.44 -1.93
N GLN A 23 -15.49 20.22 -1.88
CA GLN A 23 -14.38 19.77 -2.70
C GLN A 23 -14.91 19.15 -3.99
N MET A 24 -14.47 19.68 -5.13
CA MET A 24 -14.78 19.11 -6.44
C MET A 24 -14.31 17.64 -6.50
N PRO A 25 -15.13 16.70 -7.01
CA PRO A 25 -14.72 15.30 -7.16
C PRO A 25 -13.38 15.15 -7.89
N GLY A 26 -12.54 14.21 -7.39
CA GLY A 26 -11.19 13.99 -7.87
C GLY A 26 -11.14 13.65 -9.37
N LEU A 27 -12.11 12.90 -9.87
CA LEU A 27 -12.25 12.57 -11.29
C LEU A 27 -12.44 13.84 -12.15
N LEU A 28 -13.25 14.80 -11.71
CA LEU A 28 -13.47 16.07 -12.42
C LEU A 28 -12.20 16.93 -12.43
N GLN A 29 -11.46 16.97 -11.29
CA GLN A 29 -10.20 17.72 -11.23
C GLN A 29 -9.17 17.13 -12.19
N LYS A 30 -8.96 15.80 -12.17
CA LYS A 30 -8.02 15.10 -13.06
C LYS A 30 -8.42 15.18 -14.52
N GLY A 31 -9.72 15.16 -14.81
CA GLY A 31 -10.28 15.27 -16.14
C GLY A 31 -10.36 16.69 -16.68
N LYS A 32 -9.84 17.68 -15.93
CA LYS A 32 -9.79 19.10 -16.32
C LYS A 32 -11.18 19.68 -16.65
N ALA A 33 -12.17 19.41 -15.81
CA ALA A 33 -13.57 19.85 -15.99
C ALA A 33 -13.73 21.39 -16.07
N ASP A 34 -12.85 22.13 -15.40
CA ASP A 34 -12.86 23.60 -15.34
C ASP A 34 -12.04 24.27 -16.45
N THR A 35 -11.45 23.51 -17.37
CA THR A 35 -10.74 24.09 -18.52
C THR A 35 -11.69 24.77 -19.51
N GLN A 36 -11.16 25.75 -20.24
CA GLN A 36 -11.91 26.44 -21.29
C GLN A 36 -12.41 25.49 -22.37
N ASP A 37 -11.63 24.46 -22.73
CA ASP A 37 -12.00 23.45 -23.72
C ASP A 37 -13.20 22.59 -23.27
N CYS A 38 -13.27 22.22 -21.99
CA CYS A 38 -14.42 21.49 -21.46
C CYS A 38 -15.67 22.37 -21.48
N LYS A 39 -15.55 23.58 -20.96
CA LYS A 39 -16.69 24.56 -20.96
C LYS A 39 -17.21 24.86 -22.36
N ALA A 40 -16.31 25.16 -23.30
CA ALA A 40 -16.68 25.41 -24.67
C ALA A 40 -17.40 24.25 -25.34
N TRP A 41 -16.90 23.01 -25.16
CA TRP A 41 -17.55 21.81 -25.69
C TRP A 41 -18.94 21.59 -25.06
N VAL A 42 -19.08 21.77 -23.74
CA VAL A 42 -20.35 21.62 -23.04
C VAL A 42 -21.37 22.70 -23.50
N ASP A 43 -20.93 23.95 -23.63
CA ASP A 43 -21.79 25.07 -24.08
C ASP A 43 -22.24 24.90 -25.53
N GLU A 44 -21.34 24.42 -26.40
CA GLU A 44 -21.65 24.08 -27.80
C GLU A 44 -22.77 23.01 -27.83
N GLN A 45 -22.61 21.90 -27.13
CA GLN A 45 -23.62 20.83 -27.09
C GLN A 45 -24.95 21.32 -26.54
N LEU A 46 -24.97 22.13 -25.47
CA LEU A 46 -26.18 22.64 -24.86
C LEU A 46 -26.91 23.64 -25.76
N SER A 47 -26.20 24.46 -26.53
CA SER A 47 -26.77 25.46 -27.42
C SER A 47 -27.56 24.87 -28.59
N GLU A 48 -27.16 23.65 -29.00
CA GLU A 48 -27.80 22.91 -30.10
C GLU A 48 -28.99 22.06 -29.65
N MET A 49 -29.16 21.83 -28.32
CA MET A 49 -30.19 20.96 -27.77
C MET A 49 -31.53 21.64 -27.52
N SER A 50 -32.59 21.06 -28.05
CA SER A 50 -33.96 21.35 -27.61
C SER A 50 -34.18 20.87 -26.16
N LEU A 51 -35.22 21.37 -25.47
CA LEU A 51 -35.61 20.92 -24.15
C LEU A 51 -35.83 19.40 -24.08
N LYS A 52 -36.43 18.78 -25.10
CA LYS A 52 -36.61 17.35 -25.20
C LYS A 52 -35.28 16.58 -25.19
N GLU A 53 -34.29 17.07 -25.91
CA GLU A 53 -32.96 16.50 -25.98
C GLU A 53 -32.22 16.66 -24.66
N LYS A 54 -32.28 17.82 -24.01
CA LYS A 54 -31.72 18.04 -22.67
C LYS A 54 -32.30 17.06 -21.66
N ILE A 55 -33.62 16.85 -21.66
CA ILE A 55 -34.30 15.87 -20.82
C ILE A 55 -33.83 14.45 -21.15
N GLY A 56 -33.73 14.09 -22.43
CA GLY A 56 -33.26 12.79 -22.88
C GLY A 56 -31.86 12.45 -22.33
N GLN A 57 -30.94 13.45 -22.26
CA GLN A 57 -29.59 13.27 -21.71
C GLN A 57 -29.58 12.82 -20.24
N LEU A 58 -30.66 13.00 -19.50
CA LEU A 58 -30.79 12.59 -18.09
C LEU A 58 -31.27 11.14 -17.92
N PHE A 59 -31.55 10.41 -19.01
CA PHE A 59 -32.04 9.03 -18.96
C PHE A 59 -30.95 8.02 -19.36
N ILE A 60 -30.86 6.93 -18.60
CA ILE A 60 -30.07 5.73 -18.91
C ILE A 60 -31.04 4.59 -19.20
N HIS A 61 -31.07 4.12 -20.45
CA HIS A 61 -31.95 3.06 -20.91
C HIS A 61 -31.29 1.68 -20.79
N THR A 62 -32.04 0.67 -20.33
CA THR A 62 -31.54 -0.71 -20.20
C THR A 62 -31.58 -1.44 -21.54
N VAL A 63 -30.51 -2.14 -21.86
CA VAL A 63 -30.34 -2.91 -23.07
C VAL A 63 -29.85 -4.31 -22.76
N THR A 64 -30.50 -5.34 -23.34
CA THR A 64 -29.99 -6.69 -23.31
C THR A 64 -28.97 -6.88 -24.43
N PRO A 65 -27.74 -7.36 -24.15
CA PRO A 65 -26.71 -7.53 -25.19
C PRO A 65 -26.98 -8.77 -26.08
N LEU A 66 -27.97 -8.63 -26.94
CA LEU A 66 -28.39 -9.62 -27.95
C LEU A 66 -28.45 -9.00 -29.34
N GLN A 67 -27.85 -9.61 -30.34
CA GLN A 67 -27.78 -9.14 -31.75
C GLN A 67 -29.09 -9.38 -32.53
N THR A 68 -30.24 -9.13 -31.90
CA THR A 68 -31.53 -9.27 -32.58
C THR A 68 -31.98 -7.93 -33.19
N GLN A 69 -32.74 -8.00 -34.32
CA GLN A 69 -33.29 -6.79 -34.96
C GLN A 69 -34.20 -6.01 -34.01
N ARG A 70 -35.01 -6.72 -33.21
CA ARG A 70 -35.84 -6.08 -32.18
C ARG A 70 -35.03 -5.22 -31.21
N ASN A 71 -33.90 -5.76 -30.74
CA ASN A 71 -33.04 -5.05 -29.81
C ASN A 71 -32.32 -3.84 -30.48
N LYS A 72 -31.86 -4.00 -31.72
CA LYS A 72 -31.33 -2.86 -32.51
C LYS A 72 -32.34 -1.77 -32.72
N ASN A 73 -33.61 -2.12 -33.02
CA ASN A 73 -34.69 -1.14 -33.14
C ASN A 73 -34.97 -0.43 -31.79
N ASN A 74 -34.91 -1.14 -30.69
CA ASN A 74 -35.07 -0.53 -29.35
C ASN A 74 -33.94 0.47 -29.05
N ILE A 75 -32.69 0.10 -29.36
CA ILE A 75 -31.53 1.00 -29.23
C ILE A 75 -31.69 2.22 -30.15
N TYR A 76 -32.11 2.00 -31.41
CA TYR A 76 -32.34 3.08 -32.36
C TYR A 76 -33.38 4.08 -31.84
N ALA A 77 -34.54 3.62 -31.37
CA ALA A 77 -35.58 4.48 -30.82
C ALA A 77 -35.09 5.22 -29.56
N ALA A 78 -34.41 4.56 -28.65
CA ALA A 78 -33.85 5.19 -27.45
C ALA A 78 -32.93 6.37 -27.81
N ILE A 79 -32.09 6.22 -28.84
CA ILE A 79 -31.11 7.22 -29.25
C ILE A 79 -31.72 8.30 -30.16
N LYS A 80 -32.44 7.91 -31.21
CA LYS A 80 -32.92 8.82 -32.26
C LYS A 80 -34.22 9.52 -31.86
N GLU A 81 -35.15 8.81 -31.19
CA GLU A 81 -36.48 9.38 -30.86
C GLU A 81 -36.48 10.00 -29.46
N TYR A 82 -35.83 9.34 -28.47
CA TYR A 82 -35.84 9.75 -27.07
C TYR A 82 -34.56 10.44 -26.61
N LYS A 83 -33.50 10.45 -27.44
CA LYS A 83 -32.24 11.18 -27.20
C LYS A 83 -31.58 10.85 -25.84
N VAL A 84 -31.64 9.58 -25.42
CA VAL A 84 -31.11 9.14 -24.11
C VAL A 84 -29.63 9.49 -23.94
N GLY A 85 -29.24 9.84 -22.72
CA GLY A 85 -27.87 10.20 -22.34
C GLY A 85 -26.95 9.01 -22.17
N GLY A 86 -27.50 7.81 -21.92
CA GLY A 86 -26.70 6.63 -21.72
C GLY A 86 -27.46 5.31 -21.84
N LEU A 87 -26.72 4.21 -21.81
CA LEU A 87 -27.21 2.84 -21.86
C LEU A 87 -26.64 2.02 -20.69
N LEU A 88 -27.49 1.18 -20.09
CA LEU A 88 -27.10 0.13 -19.16
C LEU A 88 -27.23 -1.22 -19.85
N PHE A 89 -26.11 -1.96 -19.98
CA PHE A 89 -26.15 -3.32 -20.51
C PHE A 89 -26.40 -4.33 -19.38
N SER A 90 -27.43 -5.18 -19.56
CA SER A 90 -27.67 -6.34 -18.71
C SER A 90 -26.69 -7.49 -19.05
N GLY A 91 -26.78 -8.63 -18.36
CA GLY A 91 -25.86 -9.76 -18.59
C GLY A 91 -25.97 -10.44 -19.96
N GLY A 92 -24.86 -10.85 -20.55
CA GLY A 92 -24.83 -11.51 -21.86
C GLY A 92 -23.43 -11.94 -22.33
N GLN A 93 -23.26 -11.99 -23.65
CA GLN A 93 -21.97 -12.31 -24.26
C GLN A 93 -21.12 -11.03 -24.45
N LEU A 94 -19.82 -11.15 -24.23
CA LEU A 94 -18.87 -10.05 -24.35
C LEU A 94 -18.89 -9.41 -25.75
N SER A 95 -18.86 -10.23 -26.81
CA SER A 95 -18.88 -9.77 -28.19
C SER A 95 -20.13 -8.97 -28.53
N ASP A 96 -21.29 -9.43 -28.08
CA ASP A 96 -22.57 -8.80 -28.37
C ASP A 96 -22.67 -7.41 -27.74
N GLN A 97 -22.20 -7.26 -26.47
CA GLN A 97 -22.15 -5.95 -25.84
C GLN A 97 -21.28 -4.97 -26.60
N VAL A 98 -20.05 -5.37 -27.01
CA VAL A 98 -19.13 -4.48 -27.73
C VAL A 98 -19.70 -4.06 -29.08
N LEU A 99 -20.26 -5.01 -29.85
CA LEU A 99 -20.89 -4.69 -31.13
C LEU A 99 -22.05 -3.72 -30.99
N LEU A 100 -22.91 -3.93 -29.97
CA LEU A 100 -24.03 -3.04 -29.69
C LEU A 100 -23.59 -1.68 -29.12
N THR A 101 -22.51 -1.64 -28.35
CA THR A 101 -21.90 -0.37 -27.91
C THR A 101 -21.43 0.45 -29.11
N ASN A 102 -20.67 -0.16 -30.03
CA ASN A 102 -20.20 0.52 -31.24
C ASN A 102 -21.37 0.97 -32.12
N TYR A 103 -22.39 0.10 -32.31
CA TYR A 103 -23.61 0.46 -33.02
C TYR A 103 -24.33 1.64 -32.37
N ALA A 104 -24.54 1.61 -31.06
CA ALA A 104 -25.22 2.71 -30.35
C ALA A 104 -24.44 4.03 -30.46
N GLN A 105 -23.11 4.00 -30.24
CA GLN A 105 -22.26 5.20 -30.38
C GLN A 105 -22.25 5.76 -31.81
N SER A 106 -22.36 4.92 -32.84
CA SER A 106 -22.45 5.38 -34.23
C SER A 106 -23.76 6.10 -34.56
N LEU A 107 -24.85 5.80 -33.85
CA LEU A 107 -26.13 6.47 -33.99
C LEU A 107 -26.23 7.78 -33.22
N ALA A 108 -25.48 7.91 -32.14
CA ALA A 108 -25.60 9.02 -31.20
C ALA A 108 -24.95 10.29 -31.74
N GLU A 109 -25.67 11.40 -31.74
CA GLU A 109 -25.15 12.75 -32.02
C GLU A 109 -24.29 13.20 -30.81
N VAL A 110 -24.86 13.18 -29.62
CA VAL A 110 -24.13 13.36 -28.36
C VAL A 110 -23.69 11.99 -27.85
N PRO A 111 -22.39 11.78 -27.56
CA PRO A 111 -21.91 10.47 -27.15
C PRO A 111 -22.63 9.91 -25.92
N LEU A 112 -22.85 8.60 -25.91
CA LEU A 112 -23.60 7.92 -24.83
C LEU A 112 -22.67 7.55 -23.67
N LEU A 113 -23.15 7.71 -22.44
CA LEU A 113 -22.58 7.06 -21.26
C LEU A 113 -22.94 5.57 -21.33
N ILE A 114 -21.95 4.71 -21.41
CA ILE A 114 -22.15 3.26 -21.27
C ILE A 114 -21.91 2.91 -19.80
N THR A 115 -22.92 2.35 -19.17
CA THR A 115 -22.92 2.01 -17.75
C THR A 115 -23.01 0.52 -17.54
N PHE A 116 -22.54 0.04 -16.40
CA PHE A 116 -22.40 -1.39 -16.12
C PHE A 116 -22.49 -1.69 -14.62
N ASP A 117 -23.08 -2.84 -14.26
CA ASP A 117 -23.04 -3.39 -12.91
C ASP A 117 -21.89 -4.39 -12.79
N GLY A 118 -20.74 -3.91 -12.40
CA GLY A 118 -19.54 -4.72 -12.23
C GLY A 118 -19.01 -4.70 -10.79
N GLU A 119 -19.86 -5.04 -9.81
CA GLU A 119 -19.52 -4.97 -8.37
C GLU A 119 -18.27 -5.79 -8.01
N TRP A 120 -18.08 -6.93 -8.68
CA TRP A 120 -16.86 -7.77 -8.61
C TRP A 120 -16.26 -7.99 -10.01
N GLY A 121 -16.21 -6.94 -10.82
CA GLY A 121 -15.66 -6.95 -12.18
C GLY A 121 -16.67 -7.41 -13.24
N LEU A 122 -16.20 -7.53 -14.48
CA LEU A 122 -17.05 -7.81 -15.65
C LEU A 122 -17.76 -9.17 -15.58
N ALA A 123 -17.16 -10.16 -14.90
CA ALA A 123 -17.72 -11.49 -14.77
C ALA A 123 -19.05 -11.54 -13.99
N MET A 124 -19.44 -10.46 -13.35
CA MET A 124 -20.80 -10.32 -12.79
C MET A 124 -21.88 -10.42 -13.87
N ARG A 125 -21.61 -9.91 -15.06
CA ARG A 125 -22.59 -9.80 -16.16
C ARG A 125 -22.14 -10.48 -17.46
N LEU A 126 -20.83 -10.56 -17.73
CA LEU A 126 -20.29 -11.02 -19.01
C LEU A 126 -19.53 -12.35 -18.88
N LYS A 127 -19.89 -13.31 -19.73
CA LYS A 127 -19.21 -14.59 -19.81
C LYS A 127 -17.83 -14.44 -20.47
N GLY A 128 -16.87 -15.29 -20.09
CA GLY A 128 -15.51 -15.30 -20.66
C GLY A 128 -14.58 -14.21 -20.16
N THR A 129 -15.01 -13.41 -19.18
CA THR A 129 -14.19 -12.37 -18.54
C THR A 129 -13.56 -12.86 -17.23
N PRO A 130 -12.45 -12.24 -16.76
CA PRO A 130 -11.80 -12.59 -15.50
C PRO A 130 -12.76 -12.52 -14.31
N ARG A 131 -12.74 -13.55 -13.46
CA ARG A 131 -13.60 -13.65 -12.29
C ARG A 131 -12.83 -13.28 -11.03
N PHE A 132 -13.11 -12.13 -10.46
CA PHE A 132 -12.59 -11.71 -9.17
C PHE A 132 -13.39 -12.32 -7.99
N PRO A 133 -12.79 -12.41 -6.79
CA PRO A 133 -13.53 -12.75 -5.58
C PRO A 133 -14.70 -11.79 -5.35
N ARG A 134 -15.77 -12.28 -4.69
CA ARG A 134 -16.89 -11.42 -4.32
C ARG A 134 -16.52 -10.47 -3.19
N ASN A 135 -17.24 -9.35 -3.06
CA ASN A 135 -16.93 -8.29 -2.12
C ASN A 135 -16.81 -8.78 -0.67
N ARG A 136 -17.64 -9.73 -0.22
CA ARG A 136 -17.51 -10.32 1.12
C ARG A 136 -16.16 -10.98 1.36
N VAL A 137 -15.59 -11.62 0.35
CA VAL A 137 -14.22 -12.21 0.41
C VAL A 137 -13.17 -11.11 0.38
N LEU A 138 -13.36 -10.12 -0.51
CA LEU A 138 -12.48 -8.95 -0.58
C LEU A 138 -12.46 -8.15 0.73
N GLY A 139 -13.57 -8.13 1.47
CA GLY A 139 -13.67 -7.52 2.79
C GLY A 139 -12.80 -8.17 3.87
N CYS A 140 -12.34 -9.41 3.67
CA CYS A 140 -11.40 -10.08 4.57
C CYS A 140 -9.95 -9.57 4.43
N ILE A 141 -9.60 -8.95 3.31
CA ILE A 141 -8.25 -8.48 2.99
C ILE A 141 -7.89 -7.29 3.88
N GLN A 142 -6.68 -7.26 4.44
CA GLN A 142 -6.21 -6.15 5.27
C GLN A 142 -5.51 -5.06 4.46
N ASP A 143 -4.90 -5.42 3.35
CA ASP A 143 -4.22 -4.49 2.44
C ASP A 143 -5.22 -3.78 1.51
N ASN A 144 -5.50 -2.50 1.81
CA ASN A 144 -6.40 -1.68 0.99
C ASN A 144 -5.75 -1.23 -0.33
N GLU A 145 -4.42 -1.24 -0.44
CA GLU A 145 -3.75 -0.96 -1.72
C GLU A 145 -4.05 -2.05 -2.75
N LEU A 146 -4.14 -3.30 -2.32
CA LEU A 146 -4.54 -4.39 -3.20
C LEU A 146 -5.98 -4.20 -3.72
N LEU A 147 -6.87 -3.57 -2.93
CA LEU A 147 -8.23 -3.19 -3.37
C LEU A 147 -8.19 -2.02 -4.38
N TYR A 148 -7.25 -1.09 -4.21
CA TYR A 148 -7.04 -0.01 -5.18
C TYR A 148 -6.50 -0.56 -6.52
N GLU A 149 -5.50 -1.44 -6.50
CA GLU A 149 -5.00 -2.14 -7.70
C GLU A 149 -6.12 -2.91 -8.42
N TYR A 150 -6.98 -3.58 -7.63
CA TYR A 150 -8.16 -4.25 -8.14
C TYR A 150 -9.11 -3.28 -8.85
N GLY A 151 -9.39 -2.12 -8.25
CA GLY A 151 -10.22 -1.07 -8.86
C GLY A 151 -9.64 -0.57 -10.18
N LYS A 152 -8.32 -0.33 -10.24
CA LYS A 152 -7.62 0.05 -11.49
C LYS A 152 -7.74 -1.01 -12.57
N GLU A 153 -7.61 -2.29 -12.23
CA GLU A 153 -7.73 -3.36 -13.20
C GLU A 153 -9.16 -3.48 -13.71
N VAL A 154 -10.19 -3.33 -12.85
CA VAL A 154 -11.59 -3.30 -13.29
C VAL A 154 -11.85 -2.10 -14.19
N ALA A 155 -11.30 -0.92 -13.88
CA ALA A 155 -11.41 0.26 -14.76
C ALA A 155 -10.78 0.01 -16.13
N ARG A 156 -9.60 -0.60 -16.18
CA ARG A 156 -8.96 -0.99 -17.44
C ARG A 156 -9.86 -1.91 -18.26
N GLN A 157 -10.45 -2.93 -17.63
CA GLN A 157 -11.37 -3.86 -18.30
C GLN A 157 -12.65 -3.16 -18.78
N CYS A 158 -13.22 -2.26 -17.99
CA CYS A 158 -14.36 -1.44 -18.38
C CYS A 158 -14.04 -0.61 -19.65
N LYS A 159 -12.88 0.02 -19.70
CA LYS A 159 -12.44 0.81 -20.87
C LYS A 159 -12.26 -0.04 -22.12
N GLU A 160 -11.75 -1.28 -21.98
CA GLU A 160 -11.61 -2.22 -23.11
C GLU A 160 -12.94 -2.58 -23.77
N ILE A 161 -14.04 -2.49 -23.03
CA ILE A 161 -15.40 -2.76 -23.53
C ILE A 161 -16.25 -1.50 -23.70
N GLY A 162 -15.66 -0.29 -23.55
CA GLY A 162 -16.31 0.98 -23.76
C GLY A 162 -17.26 1.41 -22.66
N VAL A 163 -17.05 0.97 -21.43
CA VAL A 163 -17.83 1.37 -20.23
C VAL A 163 -17.16 2.55 -19.54
N GLN A 164 -17.93 3.63 -19.31
CA GLN A 164 -17.49 4.84 -18.64
C GLN A 164 -17.90 4.88 -17.16
N ILE A 165 -18.97 4.19 -16.79
CA ILE A 165 -19.53 4.23 -15.43
C ILE A 165 -19.72 2.80 -14.92
N ASN A 166 -19.12 2.48 -13.78
CA ASN A 166 -19.39 1.23 -13.08
C ASN A 166 -20.23 1.50 -11.84
N PHE A 167 -21.43 0.91 -11.76
CA PHE A 167 -22.31 0.97 -10.59
C PHE A 167 -21.74 0.11 -9.44
N ALA A 168 -20.58 0.50 -8.98
CA ALA A 168 -19.77 -0.06 -7.89
C ALA A 168 -18.90 1.05 -7.29
N PRO A 169 -18.54 0.93 -6.01
CA PRO A 169 -18.73 -0.18 -5.08
C PRO A 169 -20.09 -0.19 -4.36
N VAL A 170 -20.44 -1.37 -3.80
CA VAL A 170 -21.52 -1.48 -2.82
C VAL A 170 -21.01 -1.01 -1.46
N ALA A 171 -21.60 0.06 -0.94
CA ALA A 171 -21.23 0.70 0.33
C ALA A 171 -22.15 0.29 1.50
N ASP A 172 -23.13 -0.55 1.24
CA ASP A 172 -24.04 -1.09 2.25
C ASP A 172 -23.29 -1.95 3.26
N VAL A 173 -23.59 -1.79 4.55
CA VAL A 173 -22.99 -2.54 5.67
C VAL A 173 -23.86 -3.75 6.01
N ASP A 174 -23.35 -4.96 5.83
CA ASP A 174 -24.10 -6.22 5.99
C ASP A 174 -24.18 -6.64 7.46
N VAL A 175 -25.00 -5.97 8.23
CA VAL A 175 -25.21 -6.25 9.67
C VAL A 175 -26.36 -7.23 9.92
N ASN A 176 -27.25 -7.45 8.93
CA ASN A 176 -28.38 -8.36 9.05
C ASN A 176 -28.15 -9.63 8.21
N PRO A 177 -27.88 -10.79 8.83
CA PRO A 177 -27.67 -12.04 8.11
C PRO A 177 -28.88 -12.53 7.32
N ARG A 178 -30.08 -12.00 7.60
CA ARG A 178 -31.35 -12.30 6.88
C ARG A 178 -31.56 -11.41 5.65
N ASN A 179 -30.65 -10.44 5.40
CA ASN A 179 -30.80 -9.55 4.23
C ASN A 179 -30.77 -10.36 2.91
N PRO A 180 -31.86 -10.32 2.10
CA PRO A 180 -31.94 -11.14 0.89
C PRO A 180 -31.17 -10.56 -0.31
N VAL A 181 -30.79 -9.27 -0.26
CA VAL A 181 -30.29 -8.51 -1.41
C VAL A 181 -28.79 -8.25 -1.31
N ILE A 182 -28.33 -7.72 -0.18
CA ILE A 182 -26.94 -7.25 -0.02
C ILE A 182 -25.98 -8.41 0.20
N ASN A 183 -26.04 -9.10 1.30
CA ASN A 183 -25.34 -10.36 1.56
C ASN A 183 -23.87 -10.33 1.02
N THR A 184 -23.50 -11.24 0.08
CA THR A 184 -22.16 -11.35 -0.49
C THR A 184 -21.74 -10.17 -1.39
N ARG A 185 -22.63 -9.21 -1.64
CA ARG A 185 -22.35 -7.99 -2.40
C ARG A 185 -21.67 -6.92 -1.53
N SER A 186 -21.89 -6.91 -0.20
CA SER A 186 -21.20 -6.03 0.73
C SER A 186 -19.76 -6.51 1.00
N PHE A 187 -18.87 -5.54 1.37
CA PHE A 187 -17.54 -5.85 1.90
C PHE A 187 -17.56 -6.34 3.35
N GLY A 188 -18.70 -6.27 4.05
CA GLY A 188 -18.82 -6.81 5.41
C GLY A 188 -19.80 -6.09 6.32
N GLY A 189 -19.73 -6.44 7.62
CA GLY A 189 -20.61 -5.94 8.68
C GLY A 189 -19.96 -4.89 9.60
N ASP A 190 -18.69 -4.53 9.38
CA ASP A 190 -18.03 -3.41 10.08
C ASP A 190 -18.03 -2.16 9.18
N PRO A 191 -18.71 -1.06 9.59
CA PRO A 191 -18.81 0.16 8.79
C PRO A 191 -17.46 0.76 8.40
N ARG A 192 -16.47 0.68 9.30
CA ARG A 192 -15.13 1.24 9.06
C ARG A 192 -14.36 0.43 8.01
N ASN A 193 -14.40 -0.89 8.13
CA ASN A 193 -13.81 -1.77 7.14
C ASN A 193 -14.47 -1.59 5.77
N VAL A 194 -15.82 -1.57 5.72
CA VAL A 194 -16.57 -1.32 4.48
C VAL A 194 -16.15 0.01 3.85
N ALA A 195 -16.10 1.09 4.63
CA ALA A 195 -15.68 2.41 4.14
C ALA A 195 -14.28 2.40 3.50
N GLN A 196 -13.31 1.75 4.16
CA GLN A 196 -11.94 1.65 3.64
C GLN A 196 -11.90 0.89 2.30
N LYS A 197 -12.62 -0.23 2.19
CA LYS A 197 -12.71 -1.01 0.94
C LYS A 197 -13.39 -0.22 -0.17
N VAL A 198 -14.50 0.44 0.15
CA VAL A 198 -15.26 1.30 -0.77
C VAL A 198 -14.37 2.40 -1.34
N VAL A 199 -13.68 3.14 -0.47
CA VAL A 199 -12.80 4.24 -0.90
C VAL A 199 -11.64 3.73 -1.75
N ALA A 200 -10.98 2.64 -1.35
CA ALA A 200 -9.85 2.07 -2.10
C ALA A 200 -10.27 1.60 -3.49
N TYR A 201 -11.33 0.81 -3.59
CA TYR A 201 -11.84 0.30 -4.86
C TYR A 201 -12.33 1.42 -5.78
N ALA A 202 -13.12 2.36 -5.25
CA ALA A 202 -13.65 3.48 -6.02
C ALA A 202 -12.54 4.41 -6.54
N ARG A 203 -11.53 4.73 -5.72
CA ARG A 203 -10.34 5.49 -6.17
C ARG A 203 -9.62 4.78 -7.29
N GLY A 204 -9.44 3.46 -7.19
CA GLY A 204 -8.85 2.66 -8.26
C GLY A 204 -9.64 2.77 -9.57
N LEU A 205 -10.97 2.71 -9.52
CA LEU A 205 -11.84 2.92 -10.68
C LEU A 205 -11.64 4.31 -11.30
N GLU A 206 -11.71 5.37 -10.49
CA GLU A 206 -11.65 6.76 -10.96
C GLU A 206 -10.24 7.14 -11.46
N ASP A 207 -9.19 6.68 -10.80
CA ASP A 207 -7.82 6.85 -11.28
C ASP A 207 -7.54 6.07 -12.57
N GLY A 208 -8.29 4.98 -12.78
CA GLY A 208 -8.35 4.24 -14.05
C GLY A 208 -9.18 4.93 -15.15
N GLY A 209 -9.87 6.03 -14.84
CA GLY A 209 -10.68 6.81 -15.78
C GLY A 209 -12.10 6.28 -15.98
N VAL A 210 -12.67 5.57 -15.00
CA VAL A 210 -14.06 5.08 -14.96
C VAL A 210 -14.75 5.65 -13.73
N LEU A 211 -15.92 6.28 -13.90
CA LEU A 211 -16.67 6.81 -12.78
C LEU A 211 -17.16 5.67 -11.88
N SER A 212 -16.79 5.74 -10.60
CA SER A 212 -17.35 4.88 -9.55
C SER A 212 -18.72 5.41 -9.09
N VAL A 213 -19.62 4.51 -8.70
CA VAL A 213 -20.93 4.89 -8.13
C VAL A 213 -21.20 4.09 -6.88
N CYS A 214 -21.03 4.75 -5.73
CA CYS A 214 -21.30 4.12 -4.43
C CYS A 214 -22.81 3.90 -4.24
N LYS A 215 -23.20 2.70 -3.77
CA LYS A 215 -24.63 2.31 -3.65
C LYS A 215 -24.89 1.43 -2.44
N HIS A 216 -26.09 1.46 -1.89
CA HIS A 216 -27.32 2.17 -2.22
C HIS A 216 -27.62 3.19 -1.12
N PHE A 217 -27.36 4.47 -1.37
CA PHE A 217 -27.57 5.54 -0.38
C PHE A 217 -29.03 5.62 0.03
N PRO A 218 -29.41 5.80 1.32
CA PRO A 218 -28.54 6.00 2.50
C PRO A 218 -28.06 4.73 3.21
N GLY A 219 -28.24 3.54 2.64
CA GLY A 219 -27.79 2.24 3.15
C GLY A 219 -28.90 1.19 3.11
N HIS A 220 -28.63 0.03 2.51
CA HIS A 220 -29.59 -1.07 2.31
C HIS A 220 -29.19 -2.33 3.10
N GLY A 221 -28.18 -2.23 3.98
CA GLY A 221 -27.54 -3.39 4.60
C GLY A 221 -28.38 -4.06 5.70
N ASP A 222 -29.24 -3.34 6.38
CA ASP A 222 -30.08 -3.85 7.47
C ASP A 222 -31.56 -3.88 7.10
N THR A 223 -31.91 -4.55 5.99
CA THR A 223 -33.29 -4.74 5.53
C THR A 223 -33.58 -6.22 5.35
N GLU A 224 -34.83 -6.63 5.58
CA GLU A 224 -35.33 -8.00 5.39
C GLU A 224 -36.22 -8.14 4.15
N VAL A 225 -36.52 -7.05 3.49
CA VAL A 225 -37.40 -6.98 2.33
C VAL A 225 -36.53 -6.74 1.08
N ASP A 226 -36.82 -7.52 0.04
CA ASP A 226 -36.20 -7.38 -1.27
C ASP A 226 -36.79 -6.16 -2.00
N SER A 227 -35.98 -5.12 -2.25
CA SER A 227 -36.37 -3.89 -2.94
C SER A 227 -36.89 -4.11 -4.39
N HIS A 228 -36.53 -5.25 -5.01
CA HIS A 228 -37.11 -5.66 -6.28
C HIS A 228 -38.59 -6.08 -6.17
N LYS A 229 -39.08 -6.42 -4.98
CA LYS A 229 -40.43 -6.93 -4.73
C LYS A 229 -41.32 -5.96 -3.98
N ALA A 230 -40.78 -5.22 -3.00
CA ALA A 230 -41.51 -4.27 -2.17
C ALA A 230 -40.57 -3.19 -1.64
N LEU A 231 -41.08 -2.11 -1.07
CA LEU A 231 -40.30 -1.02 -0.47
C LEU A 231 -39.77 -1.45 0.91
N PRO A 232 -38.44 -1.57 1.11
CA PRO A 232 -37.86 -1.82 2.44
C PRO A 232 -37.95 -0.58 3.32
N VAL A 233 -38.09 -0.77 4.64
CA VAL A 233 -38.15 0.30 5.64
C VAL A 233 -37.03 0.14 6.64
N LEU A 234 -36.31 1.23 6.92
CA LEU A 234 -35.24 1.33 7.93
C LEU A 234 -35.74 2.18 9.11
N ASN A 235 -36.16 1.51 10.18
CA ASN A 235 -36.69 2.15 11.39
C ASN A 235 -35.55 2.40 12.42
N PHE A 236 -34.61 3.25 12.07
CA PHE A 236 -33.47 3.61 12.93
C PHE A 236 -33.43 5.11 13.19
N ASP A 237 -32.94 5.49 14.39
CA ASP A 237 -32.67 6.88 14.72
C ASP A 237 -31.45 7.42 13.98
N ARG A 238 -31.29 8.73 14.00
CA ARG A 238 -30.17 9.40 13.31
C ARG A 238 -28.80 8.93 13.79
N ALA A 239 -28.61 8.67 15.07
CA ALA A 239 -27.32 8.26 15.63
C ALA A 239 -26.89 6.88 15.09
N ARG A 240 -27.85 5.94 15.01
CA ARG A 240 -27.64 4.63 14.40
C ARG A 240 -27.33 4.76 12.91
N LEU A 241 -28.13 5.52 12.16
CA LEU A 241 -27.89 5.76 10.73
C LEU A 241 -26.52 6.36 10.50
N ASP A 242 -26.10 7.35 11.28
CA ASP A 242 -24.82 8.01 11.15
C ASP A 242 -23.61 7.11 11.44
N SER A 243 -23.75 6.16 12.35
CA SER A 243 -22.67 5.29 12.81
C SER A 243 -22.50 4.04 11.95
N ILE A 244 -23.52 3.59 11.25
CA ILE A 244 -23.50 2.35 10.48
C ILE A 244 -23.86 2.61 9.01
N GLU A 245 -25.12 2.92 8.70
CA GLU A 245 -25.63 2.96 7.34
C GLU A 245 -24.94 4.07 6.52
N LEU A 246 -24.89 5.30 7.06
CA LEU A 246 -24.33 6.47 6.39
C LEU A 246 -22.81 6.54 6.46
N PHE A 247 -22.16 5.79 7.36
CA PHE A 247 -20.73 5.92 7.62
C PHE A 247 -19.87 5.70 6.36
N PRO A 248 -20.04 4.61 5.57
CA PRO A 248 -19.25 4.41 4.36
C PRO A 248 -19.48 5.48 3.29
N PHE A 249 -20.69 6.00 3.17
CA PHE A 249 -21.01 7.07 2.23
C PHE A 249 -20.38 8.40 2.63
N LYS A 250 -20.35 8.72 3.92
CA LYS A 250 -19.63 9.90 4.43
C LYS A 250 -18.14 9.85 4.09
N GLU A 251 -17.50 8.70 4.27
CA GLU A 251 -16.10 8.52 3.92
C GLU A 251 -15.88 8.56 2.40
N ALA A 252 -16.83 8.07 1.59
CA ALA A 252 -16.81 8.20 0.14
C ALA A 252 -16.88 9.66 -0.32
N VAL A 253 -17.76 10.47 0.29
CA VAL A 253 -17.87 11.92 0.02
C VAL A 253 -16.57 12.64 0.41
N LYS A 254 -16.04 12.38 1.61
CA LYS A 254 -14.75 12.95 2.06
C LYS A 254 -13.59 12.57 1.13
N ALA A 255 -13.63 11.39 0.54
CA ALA A 255 -12.62 10.92 -0.42
C ALA A 255 -12.74 11.60 -1.80
N GLY A 256 -13.78 12.41 -2.03
CA GLY A 256 -14.02 13.12 -3.28
C GLY A 256 -14.48 12.22 -4.42
N LEU A 257 -15.22 11.12 -4.14
CA LEU A 257 -15.71 10.20 -5.16
C LEU A 257 -16.83 10.84 -6.01
N GLY A 258 -16.90 10.45 -7.28
CA GLY A 258 -17.69 11.17 -8.29
C GLY A 258 -19.13 10.69 -8.50
N GLY A 259 -19.54 9.52 -7.99
CA GLY A 259 -20.88 8.98 -8.22
C GLY A 259 -21.57 8.43 -6.97
N MET A 260 -22.91 8.64 -6.88
CA MET A 260 -23.75 8.11 -5.81
C MET A 260 -25.07 7.60 -6.36
N MET A 261 -25.48 6.38 -6.00
CA MET A 261 -26.79 5.82 -6.37
C MET A 261 -27.69 5.77 -5.15
N VAL A 262 -28.89 6.32 -5.28
CA VAL A 262 -29.91 6.37 -4.22
C VAL A 262 -30.87 5.20 -4.35
N GLY A 263 -30.93 4.36 -3.32
CA GLY A 263 -31.77 3.17 -3.30
C GLY A 263 -33.25 3.47 -3.11
N HIS A 264 -34.12 2.47 -3.44
CA HIS A 264 -35.54 2.53 -3.19
C HIS A 264 -35.86 1.97 -1.79
N LEU A 265 -35.71 2.82 -0.77
CA LEU A 265 -36.02 2.47 0.63
C LEU A 265 -36.65 3.66 1.36
N GLU A 266 -37.48 3.36 2.33
CA GLU A 266 -38.07 4.34 3.24
C GLU A 266 -37.23 4.41 4.52
N VAL A 267 -36.93 5.64 4.95
CA VAL A 267 -36.21 5.93 6.20
C VAL A 267 -37.05 6.94 6.97
N PRO A 268 -37.96 6.49 7.82
CA PRO A 268 -38.94 7.36 8.50
C PRO A 268 -38.31 8.53 9.27
N GLU A 269 -37.13 8.32 9.87
CA GLU A 269 -36.37 9.37 10.55
C GLU A 269 -35.95 10.52 9.59
N LEU A 270 -35.78 10.22 8.30
CA LEU A 270 -35.36 11.17 7.27
C LEU A 270 -36.53 11.59 6.35
N GLY A 271 -37.74 11.06 6.59
CA GLY A 271 -38.95 11.40 5.86
C GLY A 271 -39.72 10.19 5.35
N LYS A 272 -40.98 10.42 4.94
CA LYS A 272 -41.94 9.36 4.54
C LYS A 272 -41.84 8.94 3.06
N ASN A 273 -41.11 9.72 2.23
CA ASN A 273 -40.98 9.39 0.82
C ASN A 273 -39.82 8.41 0.63
N PRO A 274 -39.89 7.49 -0.35
CA PRO A 274 -38.77 6.68 -0.74
C PRO A 274 -37.54 7.55 -1.02
N ALA A 275 -36.37 7.10 -0.57
CA ALA A 275 -35.13 7.88 -0.62
C ALA A 275 -34.82 8.45 -2.02
N SER A 276 -35.05 7.64 -3.07
CA SER A 276 -34.82 8.03 -4.47
C SER A 276 -35.68 9.18 -4.99
N ILE A 277 -36.74 9.55 -4.29
CA ILE A 277 -37.62 10.69 -4.62
C ILE A 277 -37.79 11.68 -3.46
N SER A 278 -36.90 11.63 -2.47
CA SER A 278 -36.92 12.47 -1.28
C SER A 278 -35.90 13.61 -1.39
N SER A 279 -36.37 14.84 -1.55
CA SER A 279 -35.49 16.03 -1.54
C SER A 279 -34.78 16.19 -0.19
N HIS A 280 -35.35 15.71 0.90
CA HIS A 280 -34.73 15.76 2.22
C HIS A 280 -33.49 14.85 2.26
N ILE A 281 -33.58 13.66 1.67
CA ILE A 281 -32.46 12.70 1.66
C ILE A 281 -31.40 13.11 0.62
N ILE A 282 -31.81 13.50 -0.59
CA ILE A 282 -30.85 13.78 -1.68
C ILE A 282 -30.29 15.20 -1.55
N TYR A 283 -31.17 16.22 -1.58
CA TYR A 283 -30.70 17.59 -1.58
C TYR A 283 -30.18 18.03 -0.21
N ASN A 284 -30.97 17.84 0.88
CA ASN A 284 -30.56 18.33 2.21
C ASN A 284 -29.47 17.47 2.82
N LEU A 285 -29.64 16.13 2.92
CA LEU A 285 -28.66 15.27 3.58
C LEU A 285 -27.44 15.03 2.69
N LEU A 286 -27.59 14.44 1.47
CA LEU A 286 -26.44 14.06 0.64
C LEU A 286 -25.68 15.27 0.10
N CYS A 287 -26.41 16.23 -0.54
CA CYS A 287 -25.73 17.33 -1.24
C CYS A 287 -25.33 18.49 -0.31
N ARG A 288 -26.21 18.93 0.62
CA ARG A 288 -25.90 20.07 1.49
C ARG A 288 -25.15 19.69 2.77
N GLU A 289 -25.63 18.70 3.51
CA GLU A 289 -25.07 18.34 4.80
C GLU A 289 -23.76 17.56 4.62
N LEU A 290 -23.75 16.51 3.77
CA LEU A 290 -22.55 15.73 3.53
C LEU A 290 -21.60 16.36 2.50
N GLY A 291 -22.09 17.34 1.70
CA GLY A 291 -21.26 18.09 0.75
C GLY A 291 -20.99 17.35 -0.57
N PHE A 292 -21.78 16.34 -0.94
CA PHE A 292 -21.58 15.59 -2.17
C PHE A 292 -21.82 16.44 -3.43
N GLN A 293 -20.87 16.44 -4.37
CA GLN A 293 -20.92 17.25 -5.61
C GLN A 293 -20.90 16.42 -6.90
N GLY A 294 -20.75 15.11 -6.79
CA GLY A 294 -20.72 14.20 -7.94
C GLY A 294 -22.11 13.95 -8.55
N LEU A 295 -22.16 13.02 -9.52
CA LEU A 295 -23.43 12.61 -10.14
C LEU A 295 -24.28 11.75 -9.19
N VAL A 296 -25.56 12.10 -9.09
CA VAL A 296 -26.57 11.36 -8.32
C VAL A 296 -27.44 10.56 -9.28
N PHE A 297 -27.51 9.24 -9.05
CA PHE A 297 -28.30 8.30 -9.84
C PHE A 297 -29.47 7.78 -9.02
N THR A 298 -30.62 7.57 -9.65
CA THR A 298 -31.62 6.68 -9.06
C THR A 298 -31.16 5.23 -9.14
N ASP A 299 -31.61 4.37 -8.24
CA ASP A 299 -31.68 2.93 -8.52
C ASP A 299 -32.67 2.66 -9.66
N ALA A 300 -32.72 1.42 -10.17
CA ALA A 300 -33.51 1.07 -11.35
C ALA A 300 -35.01 1.35 -11.14
N LEU A 301 -35.57 2.31 -11.87
CA LEU A 301 -36.96 2.76 -11.72
C LEU A 301 -38.02 1.72 -12.19
N GLU A 302 -37.58 0.62 -12.82
CA GLU A 302 -38.45 -0.53 -13.13
C GLU A 302 -38.74 -1.44 -11.93
N MET A 303 -38.02 -1.27 -10.80
CA MET A 303 -38.20 -2.08 -9.58
C MET A 303 -39.56 -1.82 -8.94
N LYS A 304 -40.14 -2.86 -8.28
CA LYS A 304 -41.45 -2.77 -7.61
C LYS A 304 -41.41 -2.02 -6.27
N GLY A 305 -40.23 -1.86 -5.68
CA GLY A 305 -40.05 -1.12 -4.43
C GLY A 305 -40.35 0.37 -4.51
N ILE A 306 -40.50 0.92 -5.73
CA ILE A 306 -40.95 2.30 -5.91
C ILE A 306 -42.37 2.34 -6.49
N SER A 307 -43.22 3.26 -5.98
CA SER A 307 -44.58 3.45 -6.46
C SER A 307 -44.62 3.76 -7.95
N GLN A 308 -45.57 3.17 -8.66
CA GLN A 308 -45.79 3.37 -10.11
C GLN A 308 -46.68 4.59 -10.42
N ASN A 309 -46.68 5.57 -9.53
CA ASN A 309 -47.47 6.79 -9.70
C ASN A 309 -46.98 7.55 -10.94
N GLU A 310 -47.85 8.37 -11.52
CA GLU A 310 -47.48 9.24 -12.64
C GLU A 310 -46.32 10.18 -12.28
N ASN A 311 -45.42 10.38 -13.22
CA ASN A 311 -44.25 11.31 -13.11
C ASN A 311 -43.18 10.94 -12.08
N ILE A 312 -42.88 9.66 -11.84
CA ILE A 312 -41.83 9.25 -10.93
C ILE A 312 -40.45 9.83 -11.30
N CYS A 313 -40.17 9.91 -12.62
CA CYS A 313 -38.96 10.50 -13.13
C CYS A 313 -38.85 12.00 -12.86
N ALA A 314 -39.96 12.74 -12.98
CA ALA A 314 -39.96 14.16 -12.64
C ALA A 314 -39.75 14.36 -11.12
N GLN A 315 -40.40 13.55 -10.27
CA GLN A 315 -40.18 13.60 -8.81
C GLN A 315 -38.72 13.32 -8.44
N ALA A 316 -38.10 12.34 -9.08
CA ALA A 316 -36.68 12.02 -8.84
C ALA A 316 -35.74 13.17 -9.23
N LEU A 317 -35.98 13.89 -10.35
CA LEU A 317 -35.22 15.06 -10.75
C LEU A 317 -35.41 16.24 -9.78
N ILE A 318 -36.66 16.49 -9.34
CA ILE A 318 -36.98 17.50 -8.32
C ILE A 318 -36.28 17.18 -6.99
N ALA A 319 -36.23 15.90 -6.63
CA ALA A 319 -35.59 15.45 -5.40
C ALA A 319 -34.05 15.67 -5.40
N GLY A 320 -33.41 15.81 -6.57
CA GLY A 320 -31.99 16.12 -6.70
C GLY A 320 -31.18 15.12 -7.53
N ASN A 321 -31.76 14.01 -8.00
CA ASN A 321 -31.04 13.09 -8.89
C ASN A 321 -30.64 13.78 -10.19
N ASP A 322 -29.50 13.39 -10.76
CA ASP A 322 -28.99 13.89 -12.03
C ASP A 322 -29.30 12.94 -13.19
N LEU A 323 -29.29 11.62 -12.92
CA LEU A 323 -29.52 10.58 -13.90
C LEU A 323 -30.57 9.56 -13.43
N LEU A 324 -31.46 9.23 -14.35
CA LEU A 324 -32.63 8.37 -14.16
C LEU A 324 -32.34 7.01 -14.79
N LEU A 325 -32.18 5.97 -13.94
CA LEU A 325 -31.76 4.64 -14.37
C LEU A 325 -32.97 3.76 -14.69
N ALA A 326 -32.92 3.08 -15.83
CA ALA A 326 -33.84 2.02 -16.22
C ALA A 326 -35.35 2.37 -16.05
N PRO A 327 -35.85 3.41 -16.71
CA PRO A 327 -37.27 3.72 -16.64
C PRO A 327 -38.12 2.58 -17.24
N ARG A 328 -39.24 2.24 -16.57
CA ARG A 328 -40.11 1.14 -17.04
C ARG A 328 -40.70 1.35 -18.43
N ASN A 329 -41.07 2.58 -18.76
CA ASN A 329 -41.55 3.00 -20.08
C ASN A 329 -40.92 4.34 -20.45
N LEU A 330 -39.88 4.30 -21.30
CA LEU A 330 -39.06 5.45 -21.63
C LEU A 330 -39.91 6.60 -22.22
N LYS A 331 -40.81 6.30 -23.14
CA LYS A 331 -41.68 7.33 -23.76
C LYS A 331 -42.56 8.04 -22.72
N ARG A 332 -43.31 7.26 -21.92
CA ARG A 332 -44.23 7.81 -20.91
C ARG A 332 -43.47 8.67 -19.88
N GLU A 333 -42.33 8.18 -19.40
CA GLU A 333 -41.56 8.86 -18.37
C GLU A 333 -40.89 10.15 -18.91
N LEU A 334 -40.41 10.14 -20.16
CA LEU A 334 -39.85 11.33 -20.80
C LEU A 334 -40.97 12.38 -21.05
N ASP A 335 -42.14 11.95 -21.56
CA ASP A 335 -43.30 12.81 -21.75
C ASP A 335 -43.78 13.39 -20.40
N GLY A 336 -43.68 12.59 -19.33
CA GLY A 336 -43.98 12.99 -17.95
C GLY A 336 -43.08 14.10 -17.43
N VAL A 337 -41.77 14.02 -17.67
CA VAL A 337 -40.81 15.10 -17.34
C VAL A 337 -41.07 16.34 -18.17
N LEU A 338 -41.29 16.19 -19.47
CA LEU A 338 -41.60 17.32 -20.37
C LEU A 338 -42.87 18.06 -19.92
N ASN A 339 -43.92 17.32 -19.53
CA ASN A 339 -45.17 17.90 -19.02
C ASN A 339 -44.97 18.59 -17.66
N ALA A 340 -44.10 18.05 -16.80
CA ALA A 340 -43.74 18.69 -15.53
C ALA A 340 -43.04 20.05 -15.76
N VAL A 341 -42.20 20.16 -16.78
CA VAL A 341 -41.59 21.45 -17.17
C VAL A 341 -42.66 22.39 -17.73
N LYS A 342 -43.50 21.96 -18.68
CA LYS A 342 -44.55 22.79 -19.27
C LYS A 342 -45.56 23.30 -18.22
N SER A 343 -45.82 22.56 -17.18
CA SER A 343 -46.72 22.95 -16.09
C SER A 343 -46.04 23.76 -14.97
N GLY A 344 -44.76 24.07 -15.09
CA GLY A 344 -44.00 24.82 -14.09
C GLY A 344 -43.66 24.09 -12.80
N LYS A 345 -43.92 22.78 -12.74
CA LYS A 345 -43.53 21.92 -11.58
C LYS A 345 -42.01 21.65 -11.54
N LEU A 346 -41.37 21.76 -12.69
CA LEU A 346 -39.92 21.58 -12.87
C LEU A 346 -39.43 22.71 -13.77
N SER A 347 -38.33 23.38 -13.41
CA SER A 347 -37.85 24.49 -14.25
C SER A 347 -36.95 23.98 -15.39
N GLU A 348 -36.94 24.71 -16.51
CA GLU A 348 -36.05 24.42 -17.64
C GLU A 348 -34.58 24.66 -17.27
N GLU A 349 -34.32 25.66 -16.40
CA GLU A 349 -33.00 25.97 -15.89
C GLU A 349 -32.42 24.79 -15.15
N LEU A 350 -33.21 24.13 -14.27
CA LEU A 350 -32.76 22.95 -13.54
C LEU A 350 -32.43 21.79 -14.49
N ILE A 351 -33.23 21.56 -15.52
CA ILE A 351 -32.95 20.56 -16.57
C ILE A 351 -31.63 20.89 -17.27
N THR A 352 -31.43 22.16 -17.60
CA THR A 352 -30.22 22.62 -18.31
C THR A 352 -28.97 22.48 -17.43
N GLU A 353 -29.05 22.79 -16.11
CA GLU A 353 -27.95 22.59 -15.15
C GLU A 353 -27.58 21.13 -15.01
N LYS A 354 -28.58 20.24 -14.85
CA LYS A 354 -28.35 18.80 -14.78
C LYS A 354 -27.74 18.25 -16.06
N CYS A 355 -28.26 18.69 -17.22
CA CYS A 355 -27.71 18.31 -18.52
C CYS A 355 -26.26 18.78 -18.66
N ARG A 356 -25.94 20.03 -18.27
CA ARG A 356 -24.58 20.57 -18.21
C ARG A 356 -23.65 19.68 -17.38
N LYS A 357 -24.10 19.28 -16.21
CA LYS A 357 -23.33 18.39 -15.31
C LYS A 357 -23.05 17.04 -15.97
N VAL A 358 -24.04 16.42 -16.60
CA VAL A 358 -23.89 15.15 -17.33
C VAL A 358 -22.93 15.29 -18.51
N LEU A 359 -23.01 16.37 -19.30
CA LEU A 359 -22.11 16.65 -20.41
C LEU A 359 -20.66 16.87 -19.93
N THR A 360 -20.47 17.55 -18.81
CA THR A 360 -19.14 17.72 -18.19
C THR A 360 -18.52 16.35 -17.88
N TYR A 361 -19.28 15.44 -17.30
CA TYR A 361 -18.78 14.06 -17.05
C TYR A 361 -18.51 13.30 -18.36
N LYS A 362 -19.34 13.47 -19.41
CA LYS A 362 -19.06 12.89 -20.72
C LYS A 362 -17.72 13.36 -21.28
N TYR A 363 -17.43 14.65 -21.17
CA TYR A 363 -16.14 15.21 -21.59
C TYR A 363 -14.97 14.62 -20.81
N VAL A 364 -15.04 14.66 -19.47
CA VAL A 364 -14.00 14.19 -18.56
C VAL A 364 -13.72 12.68 -18.75
N LEU A 365 -14.75 11.89 -19.04
CA LEU A 365 -14.65 10.45 -19.31
C LEU A 365 -14.18 10.15 -20.77
N GLY A 366 -13.76 11.17 -21.52
CA GLY A 366 -13.13 11.01 -22.82
C GLY A 366 -14.09 10.76 -23.98
N LEU A 367 -15.39 10.99 -23.81
CA LEU A 367 -16.41 10.69 -24.81
C LEU A 367 -16.45 11.70 -25.97
N LYS A 368 -15.83 12.89 -25.83
CA LYS A 368 -15.71 13.85 -26.93
C LYS A 368 -15.25 13.21 -28.24
N ASN A 369 -14.34 12.24 -28.17
CA ASN A 369 -13.72 11.58 -29.34
C ASN A 369 -14.48 10.34 -29.83
N LYS A 370 -15.62 9.97 -29.24
CA LYS A 370 -16.44 8.79 -29.58
C LYS A 370 -15.59 7.52 -29.82
N PRO A 371 -14.95 6.95 -28.82
CA PRO A 371 -14.02 5.83 -29.01
C PRO A 371 -14.70 4.62 -29.61
N HIS A 372 -14.09 4.02 -30.63
CA HIS A 372 -14.52 2.78 -31.27
C HIS A 372 -13.81 1.59 -30.61
N ILE A 373 -14.58 0.59 -30.16
CA ILE A 373 -14.05 -0.56 -29.42
C ILE A 373 -13.62 -1.65 -30.38
N GLN A 374 -12.36 -2.06 -30.28
CA GLN A 374 -11.76 -3.12 -31.08
C GLN A 374 -12.14 -4.51 -30.53
N LEU A 375 -12.88 -5.30 -31.31
CA LEU A 375 -13.26 -6.67 -30.89
C LEU A 375 -12.12 -7.67 -31.04
N SER A 376 -11.26 -7.50 -32.05
CA SER A 376 -10.14 -8.41 -32.29
C SER A 376 -9.19 -8.44 -31.09
N GLY A 377 -8.89 -9.66 -30.60
CA GLY A 377 -8.00 -9.89 -29.47
C GLY A 377 -8.52 -9.41 -28.10
N LEU A 378 -9.80 -9.04 -28.00
CA LEU A 378 -10.39 -8.48 -26.76
C LEU A 378 -10.29 -9.45 -25.58
N GLU A 379 -10.61 -10.74 -25.76
CA GLU A 379 -10.52 -11.73 -24.69
C GLU A 379 -9.08 -11.85 -24.16
N LYS A 380 -8.07 -11.77 -25.03
CA LYS A 380 -6.66 -11.79 -24.62
C LYS A 380 -6.30 -10.53 -23.81
N ARG A 381 -6.79 -9.34 -24.25
CA ARG A 381 -6.57 -8.08 -23.53
C ARG A 381 -7.23 -8.05 -22.17
N LEU A 382 -8.37 -8.72 -21.99
CA LEU A 382 -9.04 -8.85 -20.68
C LEU A 382 -8.36 -9.88 -19.77
N ASN A 383 -7.95 -11.03 -20.32
CA ASN A 383 -7.38 -12.16 -19.57
C ASN A 383 -5.83 -12.15 -19.51
N ARG A 384 -5.23 -11.01 -19.22
CA ARG A 384 -3.77 -10.86 -19.14
C ARG A 384 -3.16 -11.68 -17.99
N PRO A 385 -1.86 -12.04 -18.07
CA PRO A 385 -1.15 -12.68 -16.96
C PRO A 385 -1.24 -11.88 -15.66
N GLU A 386 -1.07 -10.55 -15.73
CA GLU A 386 -1.12 -9.66 -14.58
C GLU A 386 -2.49 -9.64 -13.90
N THR A 387 -3.57 -9.77 -14.70
CA THR A 387 -4.93 -9.90 -14.15
C THR A 387 -5.08 -11.20 -13.35
N LYS A 388 -4.54 -12.33 -13.87
CA LYS A 388 -4.57 -13.62 -13.17
C LYS A 388 -3.74 -13.58 -11.89
N GLU A 389 -2.58 -12.96 -11.93
CA GLU A 389 -1.73 -12.77 -10.77
C GLU A 389 -2.42 -11.92 -9.69
N LEU A 390 -3.07 -10.81 -10.09
CA LEU A 390 -3.84 -9.97 -9.16
C LEU A 390 -4.97 -10.76 -8.51
N ILE A 391 -5.73 -11.56 -9.26
CA ILE A 391 -6.78 -12.44 -8.73
C ILE A 391 -6.20 -13.38 -7.68
N LEU A 392 -5.07 -14.00 -7.97
CA LEU A 392 -4.39 -14.91 -7.04
C LEU A 392 -3.90 -14.21 -5.78
N ARG A 393 -3.37 -12.99 -5.90
CA ARG A 393 -2.96 -12.15 -4.75
C ARG A 393 -4.16 -11.81 -3.87
N LEU A 394 -5.29 -11.43 -4.47
CA LEU A 394 -6.55 -11.14 -3.75
C LEU A 394 -7.07 -12.38 -3.00
N GLN A 395 -7.08 -13.54 -3.65
CA GLN A 395 -7.51 -14.80 -3.02
C GLN A 395 -6.61 -15.18 -1.83
N LYS A 396 -5.29 -15.10 -1.98
CA LYS A 396 -4.32 -15.40 -0.92
C LYS A 396 -4.44 -14.43 0.27
N ALA A 397 -4.58 -13.13 0.00
CA ALA A 397 -4.71 -12.11 1.04
C ALA A 397 -6.04 -12.22 1.81
N ALA A 398 -7.06 -12.85 1.23
CA ALA A 398 -8.34 -13.07 1.89
C ALA A 398 -8.35 -14.28 2.84
N ILE A 399 -7.33 -15.15 2.81
CA ILE A 399 -7.32 -16.36 3.65
C ILE A 399 -7.33 -15.97 5.11
N THR A 400 -8.33 -16.47 5.82
CA THR A 400 -8.64 -16.08 7.19
C THR A 400 -8.54 -17.28 8.14
N VAL A 401 -7.98 -17.05 9.32
CA VAL A 401 -7.93 -18.03 10.42
C VAL A 401 -8.73 -17.50 11.60
N PRO A 402 -10.07 -17.70 11.65
CA PRO A 402 -10.90 -17.18 12.74
C PRO A 402 -10.52 -17.70 14.12
N ALA A 403 -10.09 -18.95 14.20
CA ALA A 403 -9.72 -19.61 15.44
C ALA A 403 -8.40 -20.38 15.31
N ASN A 404 -7.55 -20.29 16.34
CA ASN A 404 -6.33 -21.08 16.51
C ASN A 404 -6.11 -21.30 18.01
N VAL A 405 -6.86 -22.23 18.57
CA VAL A 405 -6.90 -22.50 20.01
C VAL A 405 -5.55 -23.09 20.45
N SER A 406 -5.01 -22.55 21.54
CA SER A 406 -3.70 -22.98 22.10
C SER A 406 -2.55 -22.92 21.10
N GLY A 407 -2.69 -22.18 19.99
CA GLY A 407 -1.65 -22.03 18.99
C GLY A 407 -1.31 -23.33 18.24
N ILE A 408 -2.32 -24.18 17.95
CA ILE A 408 -2.10 -25.45 17.23
C ILE A 408 -1.51 -25.25 15.82
N LEU A 409 -1.83 -24.13 15.17
CA LEU A 409 -1.20 -23.73 13.90
C LEU A 409 0.02 -22.83 14.18
N PRO A 410 1.13 -23.04 13.47
CA PRO A 410 1.38 -24.09 12.47
C PRO A 410 1.50 -25.49 13.07
N LEU A 411 0.98 -26.48 12.31
CA LEU A 411 0.94 -27.87 12.74
C LEU A 411 2.35 -28.45 12.96
N ASP A 412 2.55 -29.18 14.08
CA ASP A 412 3.79 -29.91 14.32
C ASP A 412 3.96 -31.07 13.32
N SER A 413 5.04 -31.04 12.55
CA SER A 413 5.39 -32.08 11.57
C SER A 413 5.86 -33.40 12.21
N LYS A 414 6.27 -33.37 13.48
CA LYS A 414 6.71 -34.57 14.22
C LYS A 414 5.55 -35.42 14.71
N LEU A 415 4.33 -34.85 14.81
CA LEU A 415 3.15 -35.57 15.26
C LEU A 415 2.67 -36.53 14.17
N LYS A 416 2.70 -37.85 14.50
CA LYS A 416 2.18 -38.93 13.64
C LYS A 416 0.69 -39.14 13.89
N GLY A 417 0.00 -39.88 13.01
CA GLY A 417 -1.40 -40.24 13.21
C GLY A 417 -2.40 -39.13 12.90
N THR A 418 -2.07 -38.25 11.97
CA THR A 418 -2.99 -37.26 11.44
C THR A 418 -3.85 -37.84 10.33
N VAL A 419 -5.17 -37.71 10.47
CA VAL A 419 -6.17 -38.10 9.46
C VAL A 419 -6.73 -36.86 8.78
N VAL A 420 -6.79 -36.89 7.46
CA VAL A 420 -7.46 -35.86 6.65
C VAL A 420 -8.77 -36.42 6.12
N LEU A 421 -9.89 -35.88 6.62
CA LEU A 421 -11.23 -36.21 6.16
C LEU A 421 -11.67 -35.21 5.08
N ASN A 422 -11.80 -35.65 3.85
CA ASN A 422 -12.29 -34.84 2.72
C ASN A 422 -13.81 -34.99 2.57
N ILE A 423 -14.52 -33.86 2.66
CA ILE A 423 -15.98 -33.76 2.44
C ILE A 423 -16.23 -32.88 1.23
N GLY A 424 -16.80 -33.46 0.18
CA GLY A 424 -17.10 -32.74 -1.05
C GLY A 424 -17.93 -33.59 -2.03
N LYS A 425 -18.36 -32.97 -3.13
CA LYS A 425 -19.27 -33.63 -4.13
C LYS A 425 -18.59 -34.74 -4.90
N THR A 426 -17.29 -34.76 -5.01
CA THR A 426 -16.51 -35.75 -5.73
C THR A 426 -15.42 -36.36 -4.86
N PRO A 427 -14.97 -37.60 -5.15
CA PRO A 427 -13.86 -38.22 -4.43
C PRO A 427 -12.53 -37.46 -4.55
N GLY A 428 -12.37 -36.62 -5.58
CA GLY A 428 -11.20 -35.77 -5.81
C GLY A 428 -11.25 -34.44 -5.05
N ALA A 429 -12.35 -34.10 -4.43
CA ALA A 429 -12.47 -32.85 -3.69
C ALA A 429 -11.39 -32.71 -2.60
N GLY A 430 -10.68 -31.59 -2.57
CA GLY A 430 -9.59 -31.34 -1.61
C GLY A 430 -8.32 -32.18 -1.85
N LEU A 431 -8.15 -32.75 -3.02
CA LEU A 431 -6.98 -33.61 -3.31
C LEU A 431 -5.68 -32.82 -3.38
N ASP A 432 -5.69 -31.64 -4.00
CA ASP A 432 -4.48 -30.80 -4.14
C ASP A 432 -4.02 -30.29 -2.76
N PHE A 433 -4.95 -29.95 -1.88
CA PHE A 433 -4.65 -29.65 -0.48
C PHE A 433 -3.95 -30.84 0.20
N TYR A 434 -4.51 -32.05 0.06
CA TYR A 434 -3.92 -33.25 0.66
C TYR A 434 -2.54 -33.55 0.09
N ASN A 435 -2.37 -33.54 -1.22
CA ASN A 435 -1.11 -33.77 -1.91
C ASN A 435 -0.02 -32.78 -1.48
N ARG A 436 -0.38 -31.51 -1.33
CA ARG A 436 0.56 -30.48 -0.83
C ARG A 436 0.95 -30.72 0.60
N LEU A 437 -0.02 -31.03 1.46
CA LEU A 437 0.19 -31.20 2.90
C LEU A 437 1.03 -32.44 3.24
N GLN A 438 0.87 -33.56 2.49
CA GLN A 438 1.63 -34.81 2.69
C GLN A 438 3.14 -34.64 2.43
N ASN A 439 3.57 -33.61 1.71
CA ASN A 439 5.00 -33.30 1.55
C ASN A 439 5.67 -32.85 2.86
N THR A 440 4.88 -32.55 3.89
CA THR A 440 5.39 -32.03 5.17
C THR A 440 4.94 -32.89 6.35
N LEU A 441 3.76 -33.50 6.28
CA LEU A 441 3.15 -34.26 7.37
C LEU A 441 2.93 -35.73 6.94
N SER A 442 3.05 -36.66 7.91
CA SER A 442 2.61 -38.03 7.71
C SER A 442 1.09 -38.11 7.87
N LEU A 443 0.36 -38.37 6.79
CA LEU A 443 -1.08 -38.27 6.71
C LEU A 443 -1.76 -39.56 6.22
N THR A 444 -2.99 -39.76 6.70
CA THR A 444 -3.91 -40.75 6.13
C THR A 444 -5.11 -40.02 5.55
N ARG A 445 -5.41 -40.22 4.27
CA ARG A 445 -6.59 -39.64 3.62
C ARG A 445 -7.83 -40.52 3.80
N VAL A 446 -8.94 -39.90 4.16
CA VAL A 446 -10.28 -40.51 4.21
C VAL A 446 -11.22 -39.64 3.38
N VAL A 447 -11.96 -40.25 2.46
CA VAL A 447 -13.01 -39.58 1.70
C VAL A 447 -14.35 -39.88 2.34
N ALA A 448 -15.11 -38.84 2.65
CA ALA A 448 -16.41 -38.97 3.29
C ALA A 448 -17.41 -39.65 2.34
N ARG A 449 -18.08 -40.70 2.84
CA ARG A 449 -19.17 -41.43 2.15
C ARG A 449 -20.30 -41.69 3.11
N PRO A 450 -21.55 -41.35 2.78
CA PRO A 450 -22.68 -41.52 3.69
C PRO A 450 -22.95 -42.96 4.12
N ASP A 451 -22.65 -43.91 3.29
CA ASP A 451 -22.79 -45.36 3.52
C ASP A 451 -21.71 -45.98 4.43
N SER A 452 -20.67 -45.23 4.75
CA SER A 452 -19.49 -45.70 5.48
C SER A 452 -19.23 -44.90 6.77
N MET A 453 -20.21 -44.22 7.31
CA MET A 453 -20.02 -43.26 8.43
C MET A 453 -19.39 -43.89 9.67
N GLU A 454 -19.80 -45.11 10.06
CA GLU A 454 -19.28 -45.76 11.24
C GLU A 454 -17.81 -46.19 11.06
N ALA A 455 -17.45 -46.68 9.89
CA ALA A 455 -16.05 -47.00 9.56
C ALA A 455 -15.15 -45.72 9.54
N ILE A 456 -15.68 -44.61 9.00
CA ILE A 456 -15.00 -43.30 9.03
C ILE A 456 -14.83 -42.85 10.47
N ARG A 457 -15.90 -42.87 11.30
CA ARG A 457 -15.88 -42.49 12.71
C ARG A 457 -14.81 -43.30 13.51
N LYS A 458 -14.81 -44.62 13.36
CA LYS A 458 -13.81 -45.51 14.00
C LYS A 458 -12.37 -45.11 13.62
N ARG A 459 -12.15 -44.73 12.33
CA ARG A 459 -10.83 -44.31 11.86
C ARG A 459 -10.41 -42.94 12.42
N LEU A 460 -11.36 -42.02 12.57
CA LEU A 460 -11.12 -40.71 13.18
C LEU A 460 -10.77 -40.85 14.67
N LEU A 461 -11.51 -41.67 15.39
CA LEU A 461 -11.26 -41.95 16.82
C LEU A 461 -9.87 -42.58 17.09
N GLY A 462 -9.31 -43.32 16.15
CA GLY A 462 -7.96 -43.88 16.22
C GLY A 462 -6.84 -42.93 15.86
N SER A 463 -7.14 -41.65 15.54
CA SER A 463 -6.15 -40.65 15.16
C SER A 463 -5.72 -39.75 16.34
N GLN A 464 -4.55 -39.13 16.21
CA GLN A 464 -4.07 -38.12 17.17
C GLN A 464 -4.49 -36.69 16.81
N ARG A 465 -4.89 -36.46 15.57
CA ARG A 465 -5.38 -35.19 15.05
C ARG A 465 -6.20 -35.42 13.79
N VAL A 466 -7.27 -34.67 13.63
CA VAL A 466 -8.15 -34.71 12.47
C VAL A 466 -8.10 -33.37 11.74
N ILE A 467 -7.95 -33.39 10.42
CA ILE A 467 -8.14 -32.21 9.54
C ILE A 467 -9.37 -32.49 8.68
N VAL A 468 -10.41 -31.71 8.88
CA VAL A 468 -11.67 -31.84 8.09
C VAL A 468 -11.64 -30.80 6.97
N VAL A 469 -11.52 -31.25 5.73
CA VAL A 469 -11.51 -30.40 4.54
C VAL A 469 -12.90 -30.41 3.91
N VAL A 470 -13.52 -29.23 3.84
CA VAL A 470 -14.88 -29.05 3.34
C VAL A 470 -14.86 -28.22 2.06
N THR A 471 -15.38 -28.78 0.97
CA THR A 471 -15.45 -28.14 -0.35
C THR A 471 -16.90 -27.95 -0.86
N SER A 472 -17.90 -28.42 -0.12
CA SER A 472 -19.32 -28.30 -0.48
C SER A 472 -20.25 -28.39 0.72
N ASP A 473 -21.51 -28.02 0.53
CA ASP A 473 -22.58 -28.12 1.53
C ASP A 473 -22.94 -29.55 1.98
N ASP A 474 -22.32 -30.58 1.36
CA ASP A 474 -22.52 -32.00 1.75
C ASP A 474 -22.07 -32.31 3.19
N TYR A 475 -21.27 -31.43 3.82
CA TYR A 475 -20.87 -31.58 5.20
C TYR A 475 -22.06 -31.74 6.16
N LYS A 476 -23.22 -31.18 5.84
CA LYS A 476 -24.45 -31.28 6.65
C LYS A 476 -24.84 -32.75 6.89
N LYS A 477 -24.56 -33.63 5.94
CA LYS A 477 -24.80 -35.09 6.05
C LYS A 477 -23.94 -35.76 7.13
N TYR A 478 -22.81 -35.16 7.48
CA TYR A 478 -21.82 -35.71 8.44
C TYR A 478 -21.87 -35.05 9.82
N LYS A 479 -22.85 -34.14 10.04
CA LYS A 479 -22.97 -33.37 11.28
C LYS A 479 -22.95 -34.25 12.53
N THR A 480 -23.87 -35.22 12.62
CA THR A 480 -23.98 -36.11 13.80
C THR A 480 -22.67 -36.85 14.07
N MET A 481 -21.98 -37.34 13.05
CA MET A 481 -20.71 -38.02 13.19
C MET A 481 -19.60 -37.07 13.71
N LEU A 482 -19.51 -35.85 13.16
CA LEU A 482 -18.51 -34.88 13.59
C LEU A 482 -18.78 -34.37 15.02
N ASP A 483 -20.06 -34.20 15.39
CA ASP A 483 -20.46 -33.79 16.73
C ASP A 483 -20.15 -34.90 17.80
N SER A 484 -20.09 -36.15 17.38
CA SER A 484 -19.75 -37.29 18.26
C SER A 484 -18.26 -37.49 18.52
N LEU A 485 -17.40 -36.71 17.88
CA LEU A 485 -15.95 -36.75 18.12
C LEU A 485 -15.62 -36.25 19.55
N PRO A 486 -14.66 -36.90 20.26
CA PRO A 486 -14.23 -36.48 21.58
C PRO A 486 -13.74 -35.04 21.61
N ALA A 487 -13.99 -34.31 22.70
CA ALA A 487 -13.59 -32.91 22.84
C ALA A 487 -12.06 -32.74 22.98
N ASP A 488 -11.37 -33.76 23.39
CA ASP A 488 -9.89 -33.82 23.53
C ASP A 488 -9.17 -34.18 22.22
N LEU A 489 -9.90 -34.68 21.21
CA LEU A 489 -9.34 -34.92 19.88
C LEU A 489 -9.21 -33.60 19.11
N PRO A 490 -7.98 -33.13 18.79
CA PRO A 490 -7.81 -31.87 18.06
C PRO A 490 -8.36 -31.96 16.63
N VAL A 491 -9.38 -31.16 16.33
CA VAL A 491 -9.99 -31.08 14.99
C VAL A 491 -9.70 -29.72 14.36
N VAL A 492 -9.05 -29.73 13.20
CA VAL A 492 -8.80 -28.54 12.39
C VAL A 492 -9.78 -28.53 11.21
N TYR A 493 -10.63 -27.52 11.13
CA TYR A 493 -11.55 -27.35 9.99
C TYR A 493 -10.94 -26.44 8.92
N VAL A 494 -10.98 -26.90 7.68
CA VAL A 494 -10.50 -26.17 6.51
C VAL A 494 -11.64 -26.04 5.50
N PHE A 495 -12.12 -24.80 5.30
CA PHE A 495 -13.24 -24.54 4.39
C PHE A 495 -12.69 -23.97 3.08
N LEU A 496 -12.74 -24.77 2.03
CA LEU A 496 -12.37 -24.42 0.66
C LEU A 496 -13.67 -24.16 -0.14
N MET A 497 -14.45 -23.18 0.32
CA MET A 497 -15.77 -22.85 -0.24
C MET A 497 -16.18 -21.42 0.10
N PRO A 498 -17.18 -20.83 -0.57
CA PRO A 498 -17.63 -19.45 -0.31
C PRO A 498 -18.09 -19.22 1.14
N LEU A 499 -17.73 -18.08 1.73
CA LEU A 499 -17.98 -17.73 3.13
C LEU A 499 -19.46 -17.82 3.52
N LYS A 500 -20.39 -17.49 2.61
CA LYS A 500 -21.84 -17.59 2.89
C LYS A 500 -22.26 -18.97 3.37
N SER A 501 -21.77 -20.02 2.72
CA SER A 501 -22.09 -21.41 3.07
C SER A 501 -21.50 -21.85 4.41
N MET A 502 -20.46 -21.15 4.90
CA MET A 502 -19.78 -21.47 6.17
C MET A 502 -20.54 -20.97 7.39
N LEU A 503 -21.42 -19.96 7.24
CA LEU A 503 -22.20 -19.42 8.37
C LEU A 503 -23.14 -20.47 9.01
N ASP A 504 -23.52 -21.50 8.26
CA ASP A 504 -24.36 -22.59 8.74
C ASP A 504 -23.62 -23.60 9.67
N MET A 505 -22.32 -23.44 9.86
CA MET A 505 -21.49 -24.41 10.62
C MET A 505 -21.19 -24.02 12.06
N GLU A 506 -21.99 -23.17 12.65
CA GLU A 506 -21.79 -22.60 13.99
C GLU A 506 -21.45 -23.64 15.07
N GLY A 507 -22.14 -24.78 15.10
CA GLY A 507 -21.94 -25.83 16.10
C GLY A 507 -20.57 -26.47 16.06
N TYR A 508 -19.93 -26.57 14.88
CA TYR A 508 -18.61 -27.20 14.72
C TYR A 508 -17.47 -26.29 15.15
N TRP A 509 -17.61 -24.99 14.96
CA TRP A 509 -16.54 -24.02 15.25
C TRP A 509 -16.26 -23.92 16.74
N LYS A 510 -17.24 -24.15 17.59
CA LYS A 510 -17.08 -24.15 19.07
C LYS A 510 -16.10 -25.21 19.57
N LYS A 511 -15.98 -26.34 18.88
CA LYS A 511 -15.11 -27.47 19.25
C LYS A 511 -13.81 -27.52 18.43
N ALA A 512 -13.62 -26.63 17.50
CA ALA A 512 -12.47 -26.65 16.62
C ALA A 512 -11.19 -26.24 17.34
N ALA A 513 -10.12 -27.00 17.17
CA ALA A 513 -8.79 -26.60 17.59
C ALA A 513 -8.25 -25.45 16.71
N ALA A 514 -8.61 -25.46 15.42
CA ALA A 514 -8.41 -24.34 14.52
C ALA A 514 -9.44 -24.34 13.38
N VAL A 515 -9.69 -23.16 12.81
CA VAL A 515 -10.54 -22.95 11.63
C VAL A 515 -9.77 -22.14 10.60
N VAL A 516 -9.76 -22.59 9.35
CA VAL A 516 -9.10 -21.90 8.23
C VAL A 516 -10.07 -21.77 7.06
N LEU A 517 -10.21 -20.57 6.54
CA LEU A 517 -11.11 -20.21 5.42
C LEU A 517 -10.29 -19.90 4.19
N GLY A 518 -10.36 -20.77 3.17
CA GLY A 518 -9.74 -20.60 1.85
C GLY A 518 -10.63 -19.88 0.83
N HIS A 519 -11.95 -19.79 1.12
CA HIS A 519 -12.97 -19.11 0.31
C HIS A 519 -13.23 -19.66 -1.09
N THR A 520 -12.40 -20.55 -1.61
CA THR A 520 -12.52 -21.19 -2.92
C THR A 520 -11.86 -22.56 -2.91
N ASP A 521 -12.25 -23.45 -3.83
CA ASP A 521 -11.67 -24.77 -4.04
C ASP A 521 -10.68 -24.84 -5.22
N GLU A 522 -10.22 -23.68 -5.71
CA GLU A 522 -9.19 -23.62 -6.76
C GLU A 522 -7.88 -24.29 -6.29
N SER A 523 -7.27 -25.10 -7.15
CA SER A 523 -6.08 -25.92 -6.84
C SER A 523 -4.96 -25.11 -6.18
N VAL A 524 -4.60 -23.96 -6.73
CA VAL A 524 -3.53 -23.09 -6.20
C VAL A 524 -3.84 -22.59 -4.78
N ILE A 525 -5.10 -22.35 -4.45
CA ILE A 525 -5.51 -21.92 -3.11
C ILE A 525 -5.56 -23.10 -2.16
N GLN A 526 -5.97 -24.30 -2.62
CA GLN A 526 -5.85 -25.52 -1.82
C GLN A 526 -4.41 -25.74 -1.36
N GLU A 527 -3.44 -25.63 -2.29
CA GLU A 527 -2.02 -25.78 -1.98
C GLU A 527 -1.52 -24.68 -1.02
N TYR A 528 -1.94 -23.44 -1.24
CA TYR A 528 -1.56 -22.32 -0.39
C TYR A 528 -2.11 -22.47 1.04
N VAL A 529 -3.36 -22.91 1.21
CA VAL A 529 -3.96 -23.19 2.53
C VAL A 529 -3.23 -24.33 3.24
N ALA A 530 -2.81 -25.38 2.50
CA ALA A 530 -1.97 -26.44 3.07
C ALA A 530 -0.63 -25.87 3.60
N ASP A 531 -0.01 -24.95 2.86
CA ASP A 531 1.20 -24.25 3.29
C ASP A 531 0.97 -23.37 4.53
N VAL A 532 -0.20 -22.72 4.66
CA VAL A 532 -0.59 -21.97 5.87
C VAL A 532 -0.62 -22.90 7.09
N LEU A 533 -1.24 -24.08 6.95
CA LEU A 533 -1.36 -25.03 8.08
C LEU A 533 -0.01 -25.46 8.65
N VAL A 534 1.03 -25.54 7.81
CA VAL A 534 2.38 -25.97 8.21
C VAL A 534 3.35 -24.79 8.39
N GLY A 535 2.86 -23.56 8.38
CA GLY A 535 3.67 -22.37 8.59
C GLY A 535 4.64 -22.05 7.43
N LYS A 536 4.30 -22.44 6.21
CA LYS A 536 5.05 -22.10 4.99
C LYS A 536 4.44 -20.90 4.24
N ALA A 537 3.22 -20.51 4.56
CA ALA A 537 2.52 -19.37 3.97
C ALA A 537 1.90 -18.46 5.04
N VAL A 538 1.69 -17.21 4.68
CA VAL A 538 1.02 -16.21 5.53
C VAL A 538 -0.50 -16.35 5.39
N ALA A 539 -1.22 -16.17 6.50
CA ALA A 539 -2.66 -15.86 6.49
C ALA A 539 -2.89 -14.73 7.48
N ASP A 540 -3.33 -13.59 7.00
CA ASP A 540 -3.58 -12.37 7.79
C ASP A 540 -4.97 -11.78 7.56
N GLY A 541 -5.80 -12.44 6.77
CA GLY A 541 -7.20 -12.07 6.54
C GLY A 541 -7.99 -12.01 7.85
N ARG A 542 -9.02 -11.16 7.86
CA ARG A 542 -9.96 -11.00 8.99
C ARG A 542 -11.37 -11.27 8.51
N LEU A 543 -12.21 -11.80 9.40
CA LEU A 543 -13.62 -12.01 9.06
C LEU A 543 -14.29 -10.69 8.66
N SER A 544 -14.93 -10.69 7.52
CA SER A 544 -15.67 -9.52 7.03
C SER A 544 -17.06 -9.38 7.65
N VAL A 545 -17.64 -10.48 8.13
CA VAL A 545 -18.96 -10.53 8.77
C VAL A 545 -18.92 -11.33 10.05
N ALA A 546 -19.91 -11.12 10.93
CA ALA A 546 -20.11 -11.96 12.10
C ALA A 546 -20.47 -13.41 11.71
N VAL A 547 -20.06 -14.37 12.52
CA VAL A 547 -20.46 -15.78 12.44
C VAL A 547 -21.18 -16.13 13.72
N ALA A 548 -22.49 -16.00 13.68
CA ALA A 548 -23.38 -16.09 14.83
C ALA A 548 -22.83 -15.29 16.04
N ASP A 549 -22.92 -15.81 17.26
CA ASP A 549 -22.34 -15.20 18.46
C ASP A 549 -20.87 -15.59 18.71
N LEU A 550 -20.25 -16.34 17.79
CA LEU A 550 -18.90 -16.91 17.98
C LEU A 550 -17.79 -15.98 17.54
N PHE A 551 -17.96 -15.30 16.43
CA PHE A 551 -16.94 -14.43 15.83
C PHE A 551 -17.56 -13.12 15.36
N LYS A 552 -16.80 -12.04 15.51
CA LYS A 552 -17.16 -10.68 15.08
C LYS A 552 -16.45 -10.30 13.77
N PRO A 553 -16.96 -9.32 13.03
CA PRO A 553 -16.18 -8.71 11.96
C PRO A 553 -14.83 -8.20 12.50
N GLY A 554 -13.75 -8.47 11.80
CA GLY A 554 -12.39 -8.15 12.22
C GLY A 554 -11.66 -9.27 13.00
N ASP A 555 -12.37 -10.32 13.44
CA ASP A 555 -11.75 -11.45 14.10
C ASP A 555 -10.85 -12.24 13.12
N GLY A 556 -9.73 -12.74 13.65
CA GLY A 556 -8.80 -13.59 12.95
C GLY A 556 -7.40 -13.57 13.57
N VAL A 557 -6.70 -14.65 13.41
CA VAL A 557 -5.32 -14.84 13.89
C VAL A 557 -4.37 -14.79 12.70
N THR A 558 -3.29 -14.02 12.82
CA THR A 558 -2.25 -14.01 11.79
C THR A 558 -1.37 -15.24 11.95
N ILE A 559 -1.25 -16.03 10.89
CA ILE A 559 -0.27 -17.10 10.78
C ILE A 559 0.92 -16.55 10.00
N THR A 560 2.07 -16.54 10.66
CA THR A 560 3.35 -16.17 10.04
C THR A 560 4.21 -17.43 9.87
N PRO A 561 5.01 -17.53 8.83
CA PRO A 561 5.91 -18.65 8.64
C PRO A 561 6.88 -18.81 9.82
N LYS A 562 6.86 -19.97 10.50
CA LYS A 562 7.83 -20.32 11.55
C LYS A 562 9.18 -20.76 10.97
N VAL A 563 9.21 -21.16 9.72
CA VAL A 563 10.43 -21.63 9.05
C VAL A 563 10.98 -20.48 8.22
N SER A 564 12.26 -20.19 8.38
CA SER A 564 13.03 -19.45 7.39
C SER A 564 12.78 -20.12 6.04
N ARG A 565 11.91 -19.53 5.20
CA ARG A 565 11.66 -20.10 3.88
C ARG A 565 12.99 -20.12 3.14
N ILE A 566 13.42 -21.32 2.74
CA ILE A 566 14.41 -21.43 1.68
C ILE A 566 13.62 -21.07 0.40
N TYR A 567 13.70 -19.81 -0.02
CA TYR A 567 13.20 -19.40 -1.32
C TYR A 567 14.17 -19.96 -2.35
N ARG A 568 13.71 -20.87 -3.21
CA ARG A 568 14.55 -21.35 -4.31
C ARG A 568 14.64 -20.23 -5.34
N PRO A 569 15.83 -19.81 -5.72
CA PRO A 569 16.01 -18.75 -6.72
C PRO A 569 15.23 -19.01 -8.02
N GLU A 570 15.11 -20.27 -8.42
CA GLU A 570 14.42 -20.72 -9.64
C GLU A 570 12.92 -20.37 -9.62
N ASP A 571 12.28 -20.40 -8.45
CA ASP A 571 10.87 -20.03 -8.27
C ASP A 571 10.62 -18.53 -8.54
N TYR A 572 11.68 -17.73 -8.60
CA TYR A 572 11.71 -16.28 -8.85
C TYR A 572 12.50 -15.91 -10.10
N GLY A 573 12.69 -16.85 -11.01
CA GLY A 573 13.40 -16.62 -12.28
C GLY A 573 14.90 -16.34 -12.13
N MET A 574 15.55 -16.93 -11.12
CA MET A 574 17.00 -16.80 -10.90
C MET A 574 17.68 -18.14 -10.79
N ASP A 575 18.85 -18.28 -11.36
CA ASP A 575 19.68 -19.50 -11.34
C ASP A 575 20.52 -19.57 -10.08
N SER A 576 20.25 -20.52 -9.18
CA SER A 576 20.96 -20.72 -7.94
C SER A 576 22.43 -21.07 -8.14
N LYS A 577 22.78 -21.83 -9.20
CA LYS A 577 24.16 -22.22 -9.50
C LYS A 577 25.02 -21.01 -9.91
N ILE A 578 24.39 -20.04 -10.58
CA ILE A 578 25.07 -18.79 -10.90
C ILE A 578 25.25 -17.96 -9.63
N LEU A 579 24.23 -17.86 -8.77
CA LEU A 579 24.31 -17.13 -7.50
C LEU A 579 25.39 -17.68 -6.57
N GLU A 580 25.68 -18.99 -6.58
CA GLU A 580 26.77 -19.60 -5.81
C GLU A 580 28.15 -19.03 -6.14
N LYS A 581 28.35 -18.40 -7.32
CA LYS A 581 29.60 -17.71 -7.64
C LYS A 581 29.88 -16.55 -6.66
N ILE A 582 28.87 -15.99 -6.02
CA ILE A 582 28.99 -14.96 -4.98
C ILE A 582 29.80 -15.49 -3.79
N ASP A 583 29.62 -16.76 -3.40
CA ASP A 583 30.36 -17.41 -2.31
C ASP A 583 31.87 -17.31 -2.56
N ARG A 584 32.30 -17.59 -3.79
CA ARG A 584 33.72 -17.55 -4.18
C ARG A 584 34.28 -16.11 -4.10
N ILE A 585 33.49 -15.12 -4.57
CA ILE A 585 33.91 -13.71 -4.52
C ILE A 585 33.99 -13.23 -3.06
N ALA A 586 33.05 -13.65 -2.19
CA ALA A 586 33.07 -13.34 -0.77
C ALA A 586 34.34 -13.90 -0.08
N MET A 587 34.61 -15.17 -0.34
CA MET A 587 35.81 -15.83 0.22
C MET A 587 37.12 -15.28 -0.33
N GLU A 588 37.18 -14.90 -1.62
CA GLU A 588 38.30 -14.17 -2.22
C GLU A 588 38.60 -12.87 -1.45
N GLY A 589 37.57 -12.08 -1.15
CA GLY A 589 37.65 -10.85 -0.37
C GLY A 589 38.25 -11.06 1.02
N ILE A 590 37.76 -12.10 1.74
CA ILE A 590 38.31 -12.46 3.07
C ILE A 590 39.77 -12.89 2.98
N LYS A 591 40.10 -13.77 2.02
CA LYS A 591 41.47 -14.26 1.82
C LYS A 591 42.44 -13.13 1.47
N ALA A 592 42.00 -12.17 0.67
CA ALA A 592 42.78 -10.99 0.30
C ALA A 592 42.79 -9.91 1.39
N LYS A 593 42.24 -10.15 2.55
CA LYS A 593 42.07 -9.20 3.67
C LYS A 593 41.38 -7.91 3.25
N ALA A 594 40.38 -8.00 2.35
CA ALA A 594 39.52 -6.87 1.99
C ALA A 594 38.49 -6.53 3.09
N TYR A 595 38.13 -7.50 3.88
CA TYR A 595 37.29 -7.44 5.09
C TYR A 595 37.42 -8.75 5.87
N PRO A 596 37.26 -8.74 7.21
CA PRO A 596 37.25 -9.97 8.03
C PRO A 596 36.00 -10.83 7.80
N GLY A 597 34.83 -10.17 7.63
CA GLY A 597 33.56 -10.84 7.41
C GLY A 597 32.53 -9.94 6.74
N CYS A 598 31.45 -10.54 6.24
CA CYS A 598 30.38 -9.81 5.53
C CYS A 598 29.04 -10.51 5.62
N GLN A 599 27.96 -9.72 5.38
CA GLN A 599 26.60 -10.20 5.11
C GLN A 599 26.23 -9.82 3.68
N ILE A 600 25.58 -10.74 2.96
CA ILE A 600 25.15 -10.54 1.57
C ILE A 600 23.70 -11.00 1.44
N LEU A 601 22.86 -10.10 0.95
CA LEU A 601 21.44 -10.38 0.70
C LEU A 601 21.04 -9.93 -0.69
N ILE A 602 20.32 -10.79 -1.40
CA ILE A 602 19.63 -10.44 -2.64
C ILE A 602 18.15 -10.78 -2.48
N LEU A 603 17.30 -9.77 -2.69
CA LEU A 603 15.87 -9.98 -2.85
C LEU A 603 15.51 -9.94 -4.33
N LYS A 604 14.62 -10.84 -4.74
CA LYS A 604 13.90 -10.79 -6.01
C LYS A 604 12.41 -10.86 -5.70
N ASP A 605 11.65 -9.87 -6.17
CA ASP A 605 10.21 -9.73 -5.89
C ASP A 605 9.90 -9.80 -4.37
N GLY A 606 10.73 -9.10 -3.59
CA GLY A 606 10.63 -9.05 -2.13
C GLY A 606 11.00 -10.34 -1.39
N LYS A 607 11.55 -11.36 -2.08
CA LYS A 607 11.92 -12.65 -1.48
C LYS A 607 13.44 -12.84 -1.48
N PRO A 608 14.03 -13.31 -0.35
CA PRO A 608 15.45 -13.55 -0.25
C PRO A 608 15.86 -14.78 -1.06
N VAL A 609 16.36 -14.54 -2.27
CA VAL A 609 16.88 -15.58 -3.17
C VAL A 609 18.35 -15.90 -2.90
N TYR A 610 19.04 -15.03 -2.16
CA TYR A 610 20.38 -15.25 -1.65
C TYR A 610 20.55 -14.52 -0.31
N ASP A 611 20.90 -15.22 0.76
CA ASP A 611 21.02 -14.68 2.11
C ASP A 611 22.10 -15.46 2.87
N LYS A 612 23.35 -14.96 2.84
CA LYS A 612 24.49 -15.63 3.46
C LYS A 612 25.40 -14.64 4.20
N SER A 613 26.11 -15.19 5.22
CA SER A 613 27.17 -14.50 5.96
C SER A 613 28.46 -15.26 5.82
N PHE A 614 29.59 -14.57 5.77
CA PHE A 614 30.92 -15.15 5.60
C PHE A 614 31.93 -14.51 6.54
N GLY A 615 32.96 -15.31 6.92
CA GLY A 615 34.10 -14.86 7.71
C GLY A 615 33.79 -14.67 9.19
N THR A 616 34.60 -13.84 9.84
CA THR A 616 34.63 -13.62 11.28
C THR A 616 34.51 -12.12 11.61
N PHE A 617 34.29 -11.80 12.88
CA PHE A 617 34.20 -10.42 13.38
C PHE A 617 35.46 -9.60 13.12
N THR A 618 36.60 -10.24 13.34
CA THR A 618 37.94 -9.66 13.12
C THR A 618 38.85 -10.73 12.52
N TYR A 619 40.03 -10.35 12.04
CA TYR A 619 41.01 -11.31 11.52
C TYR A 619 41.59 -12.22 12.59
N GLU A 620 41.48 -11.82 13.87
CA GLU A 620 42.00 -12.53 15.00
C GLU A 620 40.97 -13.34 15.80
N SER A 621 39.68 -13.19 15.45
CA SER A 621 38.56 -13.79 16.15
C SER A 621 38.04 -15.04 15.46
N ASP A 622 37.66 -16.07 16.24
CA ASP A 622 36.92 -17.25 15.74
C ASP A 622 35.42 -17.03 15.69
N ARG A 623 34.89 -15.89 16.22
CA ARG A 623 33.47 -15.54 16.19
C ARG A 623 33.04 -15.28 14.74
N LYS A 624 32.27 -16.23 14.20
CA LYS A 624 31.72 -16.12 12.84
C LYS A 624 30.65 -15.04 12.77
N VAL A 625 30.56 -14.41 11.61
CA VAL A 625 29.48 -13.46 11.30
C VAL A 625 28.18 -14.22 11.10
N GLU A 626 27.13 -13.78 11.77
CA GLU A 626 25.77 -14.27 11.64
C GLU A 626 24.87 -13.22 10.97
N LYS A 627 23.67 -13.65 10.52
CA LYS A 627 22.76 -12.79 9.77
C LYS A 627 22.14 -11.67 10.60
N ASP A 628 22.17 -11.83 11.93
CA ASP A 628 21.60 -10.88 12.89
C ASP A 628 22.66 -9.97 13.55
N ASP A 629 23.92 -10.08 13.15
CA ASP A 629 24.99 -9.20 13.63
C ASP A 629 24.91 -7.80 12.99
N LEU A 630 25.12 -6.77 13.82
CA LEU A 630 24.96 -5.38 13.39
C LEU A 630 26.29 -4.82 12.84
N TYR A 631 26.18 -4.12 11.73
CA TYR A 631 27.29 -3.38 11.10
C TYR A 631 27.06 -1.86 11.20
N ASP A 632 28.16 -1.11 11.39
CA ASP A 632 28.14 0.34 11.16
C ASP A 632 27.90 0.62 9.67
N LEU A 633 26.75 1.16 9.36
CA LEU A 633 26.32 1.41 7.97
C LEU A 633 27.08 2.55 7.30
N ALA A 634 27.76 3.39 8.05
CA ALA A 634 28.40 4.62 7.55
C ALA A 634 27.40 5.43 6.69
N SER A 635 27.77 5.79 5.46
CA SER A 635 26.93 6.61 4.59
C SER A 635 25.64 5.95 4.08
N LEU A 636 25.43 4.64 4.26
CA LEU A 636 24.10 4.06 4.03
C LEU A 636 23.04 4.64 5.00
N THR A 637 23.46 5.22 6.14
CA THR A 637 22.59 6.00 7.02
C THR A 637 21.84 7.10 6.26
N LYS A 638 22.46 7.70 5.23
CA LYS A 638 21.83 8.75 4.42
C LYS A 638 20.54 8.27 3.77
N THR A 639 20.54 7.06 3.21
CA THR A 639 19.39 6.50 2.48
C THR A 639 18.47 5.67 3.35
N THR A 640 19.00 4.96 4.36
CA THR A 640 18.20 4.09 5.23
C THR A 640 17.59 4.81 6.44
N ALA A 641 18.02 6.07 6.70
CA ALA A 641 17.48 6.88 7.79
C ALA A 641 17.06 8.27 7.31
N THR A 642 18.02 9.15 7.00
CA THR A 642 17.75 10.57 6.78
C THR A 642 16.83 10.80 5.59
N LEU A 643 17.12 10.17 4.45
CA LEU A 643 16.30 10.29 3.25
C LEU A 643 14.88 9.76 3.48
N LEU A 644 14.76 8.63 4.17
CA LEU A 644 13.46 8.05 4.52
C LEU A 644 12.61 9.02 5.36
N ALA A 645 13.22 9.70 6.36
CA ALA A 645 12.55 10.72 7.15
C ALA A 645 12.19 11.97 6.32
N VAL A 646 13.08 12.39 5.42
CA VAL A 646 12.84 13.50 4.48
C VAL A 646 11.69 13.16 3.55
N MET A 647 11.66 11.96 2.95
CA MET A 647 10.57 11.51 2.09
C MET A 647 9.22 11.50 2.83
N LYS A 648 9.19 11.08 4.09
CA LYS A 648 7.97 11.07 4.91
C LYS A 648 7.41 12.48 5.11
N LEU A 649 8.25 13.43 5.48
CA LEU A 649 7.82 14.81 5.67
C LEU A 649 7.45 15.52 4.35
N TYR A 650 8.09 15.15 3.25
CA TYR A 650 7.71 15.60 1.91
C TYR A 650 6.32 15.06 1.52
N ASP A 651 6.10 13.77 1.73
CA ASP A 651 4.84 13.08 1.50
C ASP A 651 3.66 13.69 2.28
N GLU A 652 3.94 14.19 3.49
CA GLU A 652 3.00 14.90 4.33
C GLU A 652 2.82 16.39 3.94
N GLY A 653 3.47 16.87 2.88
CA GLY A 653 3.40 18.26 2.43
C GLY A 653 4.01 19.27 3.40
N LYS A 654 4.96 18.85 4.25
CA LYS A 654 5.59 19.73 5.25
C LYS A 654 6.63 20.69 4.68
N PHE A 655 7.13 20.41 3.48
CA PHE A 655 8.08 21.25 2.74
C PHE A 655 8.05 20.93 1.24
N GLY A 656 8.57 21.84 0.41
CA GLY A 656 8.82 21.64 -1.01
C GLY A 656 10.32 21.49 -1.33
N LEU A 657 10.69 20.78 -2.41
CA LEU A 657 12.11 20.61 -2.81
C LEU A 657 12.82 21.93 -3.10
N THR A 658 12.11 22.93 -3.58
CA THR A 658 12.60 24.29 -3.88
C THR A 658 12.69 25.20 -2.66
N ASP A 659 12.20 24.77 -1.50
CA ASP A 659 12.27 25.52 -0.25
C ASP A 659 13.73 25.72 0.17
N ARG A 660 13.98 26.89 0.76
CA ARG A 660 15.32 27.22 1.30
C ARG A 660 15.51 26.54 2.66
N ILE A 661 16.63 25.86 2.84
CA ILE A 661 16.95 25.18 4.09
C ILE A 661 16.95 26.12 5.30
N SER A 662 17.26 27.40 5.09
CA SER A 662 17.22 28.44 6.13
C SER A 662 15.84 28.73 6.71
N GLN A 663 14.76 28.34 6.03
CA GLN A 663 13.39 28.41 6.56
C GLN A 663 13.20 27.47 7.74
N TYR A 664 13.89 26.32 7.70
CA TYR A 664 13.80 25.25 8.68
C TYR A 664 14.94 25.26 9.69
N ILE A 665 16.07 25.89 9.36
CA ILE A 665 17.28 26.01 10.20
C ILE A 665 17.63 27.49 10.35
N PRO A 666 17.05 28.20 11.35
CA PRO A 666 17.18 29.65 11.47
C PRO A 666 18.59 30.18 11.57
N VAL A 667 19.54 29.40 12.12
CA VAL A 667 20.96 29.81 12.24
C VAL A 667 21.66 30.03 10.91
N LEU A 668 21.08 29.56 9.80
CA LEU A 668 21.60 29.75 8.43
C LEU A 668 21.10 31.08 7.79
N LYS A 669 20.14 31.78 8.39
CA LYS A 669 19.71 33.10 7.91
C LYS A 669 20.85 34.11 8.05
N GLY A 670 21.03 34.96 7.03
CA GLY A 670 22.13 35.91 6.96
C GLY A 670 23.51 35.31 6.63
N THR A 671 23.59 34.00 6.38
CA THR A 671 24.81 33.32 5.89
C THR A 671 24.75 33.12 4.38
N ASP A 672 25.88 32.75 3.78
CA ASP A 672 25.94 32.41 2.34
C ASP A 672 25.09 31.16 1.98
N LYS A 673 24.60 30.39 2.96
CA LYS A 673 23.73 29.22 2.81
C LYS A 673 22.24 29.54 2.86
N GLU A 674 21.87 30.79 3.12
CA GLU A 674 20.46 31.20 3.24
C GLU A 674 19.61 30.81 2.03
N ARG A 675 20.19 30.82 0.84
CA ARG A 675 19.51 30.52 -0.43
C ARG A 675 19.70 29.09 -0.94
N VAL A 676 20.34 28.21 -0.15
CA VAL A 676 20.51 26.81 -0.52
C VAL A 676 19.16 26.10 -0.39
N THR A 677 18.75 25.39 -1.46
CA THR A 677 17.48 24.64 -1.48
C THR A 677 17.66 23.22 -0.96
N ILE A 678 16.55 22.59 -0.57
CA ILE A 678 16.51 21.19 -0.13
C ILE A 678 16.94 20.26 -1.28
N GLU A 679 16.51 20.56 -2.52
CA GLU A 679 16.93 19.82 -3.71
C GLU A 679 18.45 19.87 -3.93
N GLU A 680 19.06 21.05 -3.80
CA GLU A 680 20.52 21.21 -3.91
C GLU A 680 21.28 20.38 -2.86
N LEU A 681 20.75 20.27 -1.63
CA LEU A 681 21.31 19.41 -0.59
C LEU A 681 21.25 17.93 -0.99
N LEU A 682 20.05 17.46 -1.44
CA LEU A 682 19.81 16.08 -1.84
C LEU A 682 20.66 15.68 -3.06
N LEU A 683 20.82 16.56 -4.04
CA LEU A 683 21.63 16.33 -5.23
C LEU A 683 23.15 16.54 -5.02
N HIS A 684 23.58 16.92 -3.82
CA HIS A 684 24.97 17.29 -3.52
C HIS A 684 25.51 18.43 -4.41
N GLN A 685 24.69 19.45 -4.65
CA GLN A 685 24.98 20.63 -5.48
C GLN A 685 24.94 21.94 -4.70
N SER A 686 24.89 21.85 -3.37
CA SER A 686 24.77 22.99 -2.46
C SER A 686 26.00 23.90 -2.39
N GLY A 687 27.18 23.43 -2.85
CA GLY A 687 28.45 24.12 -2.65
C GLY A 687 29.04 23.94 -1.24
N ILE A 688 28.39 23.22 -0.35
CA ILE A 688 28.89 22.94 1.01
C ILE A 688 30.04 21.91 0.91
N PRO A 689 31.20 22.11 1.62
CA PRO A 689 32.31 21.17 1.61
C PRO A 689 31.93 19.75 2.01
N ALA A 690 32.70 18.78 1.55
CA ALA A 690 32.45 17.35 1.78
C ALA A 690 32.50 16.96 3.26
N PHE A 691 33.42 17.56 4.00
CA PHE A 691 33.74 17.23 5.39
C PHE A 691 34.27 18.46 6.13
N TRP A 692 34.06 18.53 7.43
CA TRP A 692 34.67 19.51 8.33
C TRP A 692 35.06 18.85 9.65
N PRO A 693 36.27 19.05 10.15
CA PRO A 693 36.78 18.36 11.33
C PRO A 693 36.35 19.06 12.63
N PHE A 694 35.04 19.04 12.95
CA PHE A 694 34.45 19.68 14.13
C PHE A 694 35.12 19.29 15.44
N TYR A 695 35.56 18.03 15.55
CA TYR A 695 36.26 17.49 16.72
C TYR A 695 37.51 18.27 17.12
N LYS A 696 38.17 19.00 16.20
CA LYS A 696 39.37 19.79 16.51
C LYS A 696 39.12 20.85 17.57
N GLU A 697 37.90 21.36 17.66
CA GLU A 697 37.54 22.35 18.69
C GLU A 697 37.41 21.75 20.10
N THR A 698 37.26 20.42 20.19
CA THR A 698 37.24 19.72 21.48
C THR A 698 38.63 19.35 21.99
N ILE A 699 39.67 19.50 21.18
CA ILE A 699 41.03 19.16 21.54
C ILE A 699 41.66 20.36 22.27
N ASP A 700 42.27 20.07 23.40
CA ASP A 700 43.05 21.05 24.16
C ASP A 700 44.42 21.27 23.46
N LYS A 701 44.60 22.47 22.91
CA LYS A 701 45.83 22.85 22.17
C LYS A 701 47.02 22.98 23.07
N ASP A 702 46.84 23.20 24.36
CA ASP A 702 47.92 23.32 25.34
C ASP A 702 48.41 21.95 25.84
N SER A 703 47.68 20.89 25.53
CA SER A 703 48.00 19.52 25.91
C SER A 703 49.10 18.87 25.05
N TYR A 704 49.52 19.51 23.95
CA TYR A 704 50.54 19.00 23.06
C TYR A 704 51.40 20.13 22.44
N LYS A 705 52.60 19.80 22.00
CA LYS A 705 53.50 20.77 21.35
C LYS A 705 53.54 20.55 19.83
N GLY A 706 53.54 21.64 19.07
CA GLY A 706 53.73 21.60 17.62
C GLY A 706 52.42 21.35 16.83
N SER A 707 52.51 20.69 15.69
CA SER A 707 51.39 20.42 14.81
C SER A 707 50.62 19.16 15.25
N PHE A 708 49.30 19.18 15.26
CA PHE A 708 48.51 18.01 15.55
C PHE A 708 48.67 16.88 14.51
N TYR A 709 48.99 17.24 13.26
CA TYR A 709 49.22 16.30 12.16
C TYR A 709 50.55 16.52 11.47
N ARG A 710 51.13 15.43 10.99
CA ARG A 710 52.35 15.45 10.16
C ARG A 710 52.29 14.47 8.99
N ALA A 711 52.97 14.79 7.90
CA ALA A 711 53.03 13.96 6.70
C ALA A 711 54.03 12.77 6.82
N ARG A 712 54.90 12.80 7.82
CA ARG A 712 55.87 11.73 8.13
C ARG A 712 55.89 11.49 9.64
N PRO A 713 56.19 10.26 10.10
CA PRO A 713 56.35 9.98 11.50
C PRO A 713 57.55 10.72 12.09
N ASP A 714 57.44 11.06 13.37
CA ASP A 714 58.57 11.59 14.18
C ASP A 714 58.43 11.08 15.63
N ALA A 715 59.29 11.61 16.55
CA ALA A 715 59.33 11.18 17.95
C ALA A 715 57.97 11.32 18.72
N SER A 716 56.98 12.04 18.19
CA SER A 716 55.69 12.29 18.82
C SER A 716 54.51 11.94 17.94
N HIS A 717 54.74 11.49 16.70
CA HIS A 717 53.70 11.19 15.71
C HIS A 717 53.90 9.78 15.13
N HIS A 718 53.58 8.74 15.90
CA HIS A 718 53.70 7.33 15.46
C HIS A 718 52.36 6.79 14.95
N THR A 719 51.25 7.41 15.36
CA THR A 719 49.92 6.95 15.01
C THR A 719 49.54 7.39 13.60
N GLN A 720 49.66 6.46 12.66
CA GLN A 720 49.26 6.69 11.26
C GLN A 720 47.74 6.61 11.13
N ILE A 721 47.12 7.60 10.48
CA ILE A 721 45.66 7.70 10.25
C ILE A 721 45.27 7.76 8.77
N ASP A 722 46.26 8.05 7.88
CA ASP A 722 46.08 7.95 6.44
C ASP A 722 47.47 7.64 5.78
N THR A 723 47.51 7.38 4.49
CA THR A 723 48.71 6.98 3.72
C THR A 723 49.94 7.88 3.98
N ARG A 724 49.70 9.19 4.17
CA ARG A 724 50.73 10.20 4.47
C ARG A 724 50.24 11.16 5.55
N LEU A 725 49.64 10.63 6.59
CA LEU A 725 49.14 11.47 7.68
C LEU A 725 49.27 10.75 9.01
N TYR A 726 50.05 11.35 9.90
CA TYR A 726 50.29 10.89 11.27
C TYR A 726 49.73 11.90 12.24
N VAL A 727 49.08 11.44 13.31
CA VAL A 727 48.55 12.27 14.39
C VAL A 727 49.47 12.19 15.59
N ILE A 728 49.48 13.26 16.39
CA ILE A 728 50.19 13.30 17.66
C ILE A 728 49.71 12.20 18.60
N ASP A 729 50.61 11.47 19.23
CA ASP A 729 50.28 10.28 20.04
C ASP A 729 49.57 10.62 21.34
N LYS A 730 49.91 11.78 21.95
CA LYS A 730 49.34 12.22 23.20
C LYS A 730 48.76 13.61 23.06
N PHE A 731 47.48 13.75 23.39
CA PHE A 731 46.74 14.99 23.47
C PHE A 731 45.59 14.80 24.48
N ASP A 732 45.01 15.88 25.00
CA ASP A 732 43.83 15.83 25.85
C ASP A 732 42.68 16.59 25.23
N TYR A 733 41.49 16.31 25.72
CA TYR A 733 40.30 17.05 25.38
C TYR A 733 40.07 18.19 26.37
N ARG A 734 39.50 19.26 25.90
CA ARG A 734 39.06 20.40 26.72
C ARG A 734 38.04 19.91 27.75
N LYS A 735 38.32 20.15 29.02
CA LYS A 735 37.53 19.67 30.15
C LYS A 735 36.12 20.22 30.15
N GLU A 736 35.90 21.43 29.65
CA GLU A 736 34.58 22.06 29.48
C GLU A 736 33.76 21.44 28.35
N LEU A 737 34.33 20.66 27.46
CA LEU A 737 33.64 20.01 26.34
C LEU A 737 33.58 18.49 26.45
N MET A 738 34.51 17.86 27.19
CA MET A 738 34.58 16.40 27.29
C MET A 738 34.71 15.93 28.74
N ALA A 739 33.81 15.05 29.19
CA ALA A 739 33.81 14.39 30.50
C ALA A 739 34.03 12.88 30.37
N LYS A 740 34.49 12.25 31.46
CA LYS A 740 34.67 10.78 31.54
C LYS A 740 33.38 10.05 31.94
N THR A 741 32.42 10.75 32.52
CA THR A 741 31.18 10.20 33.05
C THR A 741 29.98 10.93 32.48
N PHE A 742 28.87 10.20 32.34
CA PHE A 742 27.59 10.76 31.94
C PHE A 742 27.08 11.76 32.99
N SER A 743 26.54 12.88 32.54
CA SER A 743 25.75 13.80 33.34
C SER A 743 24.77 14.58 32.49
N ALA A 744 23.88 15.36 33.09
CA ALA A 744 22.93 16.20 32.36
C ALA A 744 23.60 17.19 31.39
N ASP A 745 24.79 17.68 31.72
CA ASP A 745 25.55 18.62 30.89
C ASP A 745 26.39 17.88 29.83
N TYR A 746 26.75 16.62 30.07
CA TYR A 746 27.53 15.77 29.18
C TYR A 746 26.77 14.49 28.77
N PRO A 747 25.64 14.61 28.04
CA PRO A 747 24.79 13.47 27.71
C PRO A 747 25.20 12.74 26.42
N LEU A 748 26.08 13.32 25.61
CA LEU A 748 26.40 12.83 24.26
C LEU A 748 27.60 11.87 24.32
N GLN A 749 27.33 10.56 24.29
CA GLN A 749 28.37 9.55 24.36
C GLN A 749 29.09 9.36 23.03
N VAL A 750 30.39 9.58 23.00
CA VAL A 750 31.28 9.43 21.81
C VAL A 750 31.97 8.07 21.81
N ALA A 751 32.30 7.56 22.98
CA ALA A 751 32.89 6.23 23.23
C ALA A 751 32.77 5.87 24.71
N ASP A 752 33.27 4.68 25.11
CA ASP A 752 33.39 4.31 26.52
C ASP A 752 34.16 5.38 27.32
N SER A 753 33.55 5.90 28.38
CA SER A 753 34.12 6.97 29.22
C SER A 753 34.49 8.25 28.45
N MET A 754 33.71 8.59 27.42
CA MET A 754 33.86 9.83 26.67
C MET A 754 32.48 10.43 26.38
N PHE A 755 32.15 11.50 27.09
CA PHE A 755 30.86 12.18 27.03
C PHE A 755 31.07 13.65 26.70
N LEU A 756 30.39 14.10 25.62
CA LEU A 756 30.51 15.44 25.09
C LEU A 756 29.44 16.35 25.68
N HIS A 757 29.79 17.61 25.95
CA HIS A 757 28.88 18.61 26.44
C HIS A 757 27.75 18.90 25.44
N ARG A 758 26.52 19.01 25.91
CA ARG A 758 25.30 19.17 25.07
C ARG A 758 25.36 20.36 24.10
N SER A 759 25.99 21.49 24.47
CA SER A 759 26.11 22.67 23.61
C SER A 759 26.97 22.45 22.37
N PHE A 760 27.81 21.43 22.34
CA PHE A 760 28.69 21.21 21.21
C PHE A 760 27.92 20.85 19.94
N ARG A 761 26.83 20.10 20.05
CA ARG A 761 25.94 19.80 18.92
C ARG A 761 25.39 21.06 18.26
N ASP A 762 24.94 22.04 19.06
CA ASP A 762 24.40 23.30 18.56
C ASP A 762 25.51 24.15 17.91
N SER A 763 26.73 24.11 18.47
CA SER A 763 27.90 24.81 17.92
C SER A 763 28.25 24.30 16.51
N ILE A 764 28.04 23.01 16.21
CA ILE A 764 28.26 22.44 14.89
C ILE A 764 27.37 23.12 13.84
N MET A 765 26.09 23.37 14.13
CA MET A 765 25.19 24.06 13.20
C MET A 765 25.65 25.50 12.92
N VAL A 766 26.09 26.20 13.97
CA VAL A 766 26.68 27.55 13.82
C VAL A 766 27.97 27.49 12.97
N GLN A 767 28.84 26.51 13.21
CA GLN A 767 30.06 26.34 12.43
C GLN A 767 29.73 26.06 10.95
N ILE A 768 28.76 25.18 10.65
CA ILE A 768 28.33 24.94 9.26
C ILE A 768 27.89 26.26 8.63
N GLY A 769 27.16 27.11 9.34
CA GLY A 769 26.79 28.45 8.85
C GLY A 769 27.97 29.33 8.44
N ARG A 770 29.13 29.21 9.13
CA ARG A 770 30.32 30.02 8.90
C ARG A 770 31.30 29.46 7.81
N ILE A 771 31.19 28.16 7.47
CA ILE A 771 32.03 27.53 6.44
C ILE A 771 31.70 28.15 5.09
N PRO A 772 32.68 28.73 4.32
CA PRO A 772 32.36 29.34 3.03
C PRO A 772 31.84 28.32 2.01
N LEU A 773 30.81 28.70 1.25
CA LEU A 773 30.39 27.92 0.11
C LEU A 773 31.45 27.91 -0.99
N LYS A 774 31.52 26.81 -1.69
CA LYS A 774 32.28 26.63 -2.91
C LYS A 774 31.38 26.67 -4.14
N ASP A 775 31.91 26.48 -5.34
CA ASP A 775 31.12 26.39 -6.56
C ASP A 775 29.98 25.40 -6.42
N ARG A 776 28.79 25.77 -6.88
CA ARG A 776 27.60 24.90 -6.90
C ARG A 776 27.67 23.82 -7.99
N ARG A 777 28.79 23.09 -8.04
CA ARG A 777 28.97 21.89 -8.85
C ARG A 777 28.68 20.66 -8.01
N TYR A 778 28.56 19.51 -8.64
CA TYR A 778 28.46 18.26 -7.91
C TYR A 778 29.69 18.09 -6.98
N ARG A 779 29.40 18.00 -5.69
CA ARG A 779 30.37 17.70 -4.63
C ARG A 779 29.69 16.94 -3.52
N TYR A 780 30.00 15.65 -3.42
CA TYR A 780 29.51 14.83 -2.31
C TYR A 780 29.81 15.50 -0.97
N SER A 781 28.79 15.74 -0.15
CA SER A 781 28.92 16.41 1.14
C SER A 781 28.17 15.68 2.23
N CYS A 782 28.85 15.28 3.30
CA CYS A 782 28.26 14.75 4.51
C CYS A 782 27.46 15.82 5.26
N LEU A 783 27.92 17.08 5.20
CA LEU A 783 27.29 18.21 5.89
C LEU A 783 25.87 18.49 5.39
N ASN A 784 25.59 18.22 4.10
CA ASN A 784 24.23 18.33 3.55
C ASN A 784 23.24 17.48 4.33
N PHE A 785 23.61 16.24 4.65
CA PHE A 785 22.72 15.32 5.37
C PHE A 785 22.65 15.63 6.86
N MET A 786 23.66 16.27 7.44
CA MET A 786 23.59 16.82 8.80
C MET A 786 22.52 17.94 8.85
N LEU A 787 22.47 18.82 7.85
CA LEU A 787 21.44 19.86 7.72
C LEU A 787 20.05 19.27 7.48
N LEU A 788 19.94 18.25 6.61
CA LEU A 788 18.65 17.58 6.38
C LEU A 788 18.11 16.91 7.65
N LYS A 789 18.98 16.30 8.45
CA LYS A 789 18.61 15.75 9.76
C LYS A 789 18.10 16.84 10.70
N GLU A 790 18.76 17.98 10.77
CA GLU A 790 18.34 19.11 11.60
C GLU A 790 16.98 19.68 11.14
N MET A 791 16.79 19.75 9.83
CA MET A 791 15.48 20.10 9.25
C MET A 791 14.38 19.11 9.68
N VAL A 792 14.64 17.82 9.61
CA VAL A 792 13.69 16.78 10.03
C VAL A 792 13.28 16.98 11.49
N GLU A 793 14.24 17.20 12.40
CA GLU A 793 13.96 17.40 13.81
C GLU A 793 13.20 18.71 14.08
N ASN A 794 13.53 19.77 13.35
CA ASN A 794 12.85 21.06 13.49
C ASN A 794 11.40 21.04 12.97
N ILE A 795 11.12 20.27 11.90
CA ILE A 795 9.75 20.12 11.38
C ILE A 795 8.94 19.15 12.25
N SER A 796 9.48 17.97 12.55
CA SER A 796 8.78 16.93 13.29
C SER A 796 8.66 17.19 14.80
N LYS A 797 9.47 18.10 15.34
CA LYS A 797 9.63 18.36 16.80
C LYS A 797 10.06 17.11 17.58
N MET A 798 10.73 16.19 16.92
CA MET A 798 11.15 14.90 17.47
C MET A 798 12.59 14.58 17.06
N PRO A 799 13.44 14.01 17.96
CA PRO A 799 14.74 13.48 17.57
C PRO A 799 14.61 12.46 16.44
N MET A 800 15.49 12.54 15.44
CA MET A 800 15.37 11.74 14.20
C MET A 800 15.33 10.23 14.45
N ASN A 801 16.09 9.72 15.41
CA ASN A 801 16.05 8.30 15.76
C ASN A 801 14.68 7.87 16.29
N LEU A 802 14.02 8.70 17.13
CA LEU A 802 12.66 8.42 17.64
C LEU A 802 11.61 8.57 16.55
N PHE A 803 11.79 9.53 15.64
CA PHE A 803 10.91 9.69 14.47
C PHE A 803 10.94 8.45 13.57
N LEU A 804 12.15 7.97 13.24
CA LEU A 804 12.32 6.78 12.42
C LEU A 804 11.81 5.50 13.09
N ASP A 805 12.04 5.35 14.40
CA ASP A 805 11.50 4.23 15.17
C ASP A 805 9.99 4.18 15.12
N LYS A 806 9.33 5.35 15.26
CA LYS A 806 7.87 5.46 15.27
C LYS A 806 7.27 5.24 13.89
N GLU A 807 7.79 5.92 12.87
CA GLU A 807 7.18 5.95 11.54
C GLU A 807 7.56 4.72 10.69
N PHE A 808 8.75 4.14 10.88
CA PHE A 808 9.28 3.09 10.03
C PHE A 808 9.79 1.85 10.79
N TYR A 809 10.81 1.97 11.65
CA TYR A 809 11.57 0.82 12.09
C TYR A 809 10.73 -0.18 12.90
N LYS A 810 9.98 0.28 13.90
CA LYS A 810 9.08 -0.59 14.68
C LYS A 810 7.93 -1.14 13.85
N PRO A 811 7.18 -0.33 13.07
CA PRO A 811 6.08 -0.84 12.25
C PRO A 811 6.53 -1.78 11.12
N MET A 812 7.76 -1.65 10.61
CA MET A 812 8.36 -2.54 9.60
C MET A 812 9.10 -3.73 10.22
N GLU A 813 9.02 -3.88 11.55
CA GLU A 813 9.74 -4.94 12.28
C GLU A 813 11.25 -4.97 12.00
N MET A 814 11.87 -3.78 11.87
CA MET A 814 13.32 -3.63 11.71
C MET A 814 14.00 -3.74 13.08
N ASN A 815 13.87 -4.90 13.70
CA ASN A 815 14.25 -5.16 15.09
C ASN A 815 15.77 -5.20 15.33
N ARG A 816 16.55 -5.16 14.26
CA ARG A 816 18.03 -5.15 14.28
C ARG A 816 18.59 -3.87 13.65
N THR A 817 17.89 -2.74 13.81
CA THR A 817 18.29 -1.43 13.30
C THR A 817 18.19 -0.37 14.39
N ALA A 818 19.28 0.32 14.69
CA ALA A 818 19.28 1.38 15.69
C ALA A 818 20.44 2.37 15.51
N TYR A 819 20.16 3.64 15.88
CA TYR A 819 21.19 4.55 16.34
C TYR A 819 21.59 4.19 17.77
N LEU A 820 22.84 4.46 18.17
CA LEU A 820 23.33 4.18 19.52
C LEU A 820 23.05 2.73 19.94
N PRO A 821 23.49 1.74 19.16
CA PRO A 821 23.04 0.35 19.29
C PRO A 821 23.30 -0.27 20.66
N LEU A 822 24.33 0.17 21.39
CA LEU A 822 24.64 -0.32 22.74
C LEU A 822 23.56 -0.02 23.80
N ARG A 823 22.54 0.80 23.47
CA ARG A 823 21.37 1.01 24.32
C ARG A 823 20.35 -0.12 24.19
N GLN A 824 20.43 -0.95 23.16
CA GLN A 824 19.44 -1.98 22.83
C GLN A 824 20.07 -3.37 22.65
N PHE A 825 21.32 -3.44 22.23
CA PHE A 825 22.01 -4.68 21.88
C PHE A 825 23.30 -4.85 22.70
N LYS A 826 23.66 -6.11 22.90
CA LYS A 826 24.93 -6.45 23.55
C LYS A 826 26.08 -6.15 22.59
N LYS A 827 27.26 -5.85 23.16
CA LYS A 827 28.46 -5.52 22.39
C LYS A 827 28.87 -6.69 21.46
N GLU A 828 28.67 -7.93 21.93
CA GLU A 828 28.97 -9.17 21.21
C GLU A 828 28.09 -9.41 19.97
N GLU A 829 27.00 -8.64 19.81
CA GLU A 829 26.09 -8.69 18.65
C GLU A 829 26.46 -7.65 17.58
N ILE A 830 27.49 -6.86 17.81
CA ILE A 830 27.90 -5.74 16.95
C ILE A 830 29.31 -6.00 16.41
N VAL A 831 29.47 -5.97 15.11
CA VAL A 831 30.76 -6.21 14.47
C VAL A 831 31.71 -5.03 14.74
N PRO A 832 32.96 -5.27 15.20
CA PRO A 832 33.95 -4.19 15.38
C PRO A 832 34.29 -3.48 14.08
N THR A 833 34.30 -2.15 14.11
CA THR A 833 34.56 -1.33 12.93
C THR A 833 36.07 -1.04 12.76
N VAL A 834 36.75 -0.67 13.85
CA VAL A 834 38.17 -0.31 13.88
C VAL A 834 38.83 -0.87 15.15
N LYS A 835 40.04 -1.39 15.06
CA LYS A 835 40.75 -1.99 16.20
C LYS A 835 41.26 -0.94 17.20
N ALA A 836 41.69 0.23 16.73
CA ALA A 836 42.20 1.32 17.56
C ALA A 836 41.93 2.66 16.88
N ASP A 837 41.04 3.45 17.50
CA ASP A 837 40.68 4.79 17.00
C ASP A 837 41.42 5.88 17.77
N TYR A 838 42.10 6.76 17.05
CA TYR A 838 42.96 7.78 17.66
C TYR A 838 42.13 8.82 18.46
N LEU A 839 40.99 9.26 17.94
CA LEU A 839 40.08 10.19 18.63
C LEU A 839 39.42 9.56 19.87
N ARG A 840 39.23 8.25 19.88
CA ARG A 840 38.72 7.52 21.05
C ARG A 840 39.88 6.92 21.88
N LYS A 841 41.03 7.59 21.89
CA LYS A 841 42.19 7.22 22.72
C LYS A 841 42.65 5.78 22.52
N GLY A 842 42.73 5.30 21.28
CA GLY A 842 43.17 3.94 20.96
C GLY A 842 42.15 2.84 21.26
N LYS A 843 40.91 3.16 21.60
CA LYS A 843 39.89 2.16 21.89
C LYS A 843 39.37 1.47 20.61
N VAL A 844 38.92 0.25 20.76
CA VAL A 844 38.19 -0.48 19.72
C VAL A 844 36.83 0.20 19.51
N LEU A 845 36.49 0.48 18.26
CA LEU A 845 35.14 0.93 17.90
C LEU A 845 34.22 -0.26 17.65
N GLN A 846 33.37 -0.55 18.61
CA GLN A 846 32.35 -1.59 18.55
C GLN A 846 31.06 -1.04 19.20
N GLY A 847 30.04 -0.77 18.37
CA GLY A 847 28.79 -0.14 18.81
C GLY A 847 28.84 1.39 18.88
N TYR A 848 29.99 1.99 18.50
CA TYR A 848 30.15 3.45 18.35
C TYR A 848 30.41 3.77 16.88
N VAL A 849 29.77 4.82 16.36
CA VAL A 849 29.91 5.24 14.95
C VAL A 849 31.35 5.63 14.61
N HIS A 850 31.85 5.16 13.48
CA HIS A 850 33.19 5.48 13.02
C HIS A 850 33.33 6.94 12.58
N ASP A 851 32.35 7.45 11.82
CA ASP A 851 32.40 8.84 11.30
C ASP A 851 32.55 9.85 12.44
N GLU A 852 33.61 10.66 12.36
CA GLU A 852 33.99 11.59 13.44
C GLU A 852 32.90 12.66 13.63
N SER A 853 32.36 13.22 12.53
CA SER A 853 31.32 14.24 12.61
C SER A 853 30.05 13.69 13.27
N ALA A 854 29.65 12.47 12.90
CA ALA A 854 28.50 11.81 13.51
C ALA A 854 28.73 11.49 15.00
N ALA A 855 29.93 11.06 15.37
CA ALA A 855 30.24 10.77 16.76
C ALA A 855 30.17 12.03 17.62
N PHE A 856 30.73 13.14 17.15
CA PHE A 856 30.68 14.42 17.85
C PHE A 856 29.32 15.15 17.75
N MET A 857 28.36 14.59 16.97
CA MET A 857 26.93 14.92 17.05
C MET A 857 26.19 14.08 18.11
N GLY A 858 26.89 13.23 18.86
CA GLY A 858 26.31 12.33 19.85
C GLY A 858 25.84 11.00 19.28
N GLY A 859 26.35 10.58 18.11
CA GLY A 859 26.04 9.29 17.49
C GLY A 859 24.76 9.25 16.66
N VAL A 860 23.89 10.28 16.76
CA VAL A 860 22.68 10.40 15.93
C VAL A 860 22.88 11.54 14.93
N SER A 861 23.31 11.20 13.72
CA SER A 861 23.57 12.17 12.66
C SER A 861 22.91 11.76 11.34
N GLY A 862 22.73 12.73 10.43
CA GLY A 862 22.10 12.47 9.15
C GLY A 862 23.03 11.81 8.12
N ASN A 863 24.35 11.94 8.28
CA ASN A 863 25.33 11.41 7.35
C ASN A 863 25.82 10.00 7.68
N ALA A 864 25.78 9.61 8.96
CA ALA A 864 26.23 8.32 9.50
C ALA A 864 25.66 8.08 10.91
N GLY A 865 25.87 6.91 11.49
CA GLY A 865 25.51 6.57 12.88
C GLY A 865 24.47 5.46 13.01
N LEU A 866 23.86 5.01 11.94
CA LEU A 866 22.94 3.88 11.95
C LEU A 866 23.71 2.56 11.92
N PHE A 867 23.28 1.62 12.75
CA PHE A 867 23.72 0.23 12.74
C PHE A 867 22.57 -0.67 12.33
N SER A 868 22.87 -1.68 11.51
CA SER A 868 21.82 -2.59 11.02
C SER A 868 22.38 -3.91 10.48
N THR A 869 21.48 -4.79 10.05
CA THR A 869 21.76 -6.03 9.30
C THR A 869 21.40 -5.88 7.83
N ALA A 870 21.88 -6.78 6.98
CA ALA A 870 21.53 -6.77 5.56
C ALA A 870 20.01 -6.97 5.34
N ARG A 871 19.36 -7.77 6.18
CA ARG A 871 17.91 -8.03 6.13
C ARG A 871 17.09 -6.78 6.40
N ASP A 872 17.44 -6.01 7.42
CA ASP A 872 16.68 -4.81 7.77
C ASP A 872 16.94 -3.67 6.77
N VAL A 873 18.17 -3.51 6.30
CA VAL A 873 18.49 -2.55 5.23
C VAL A 873 17.67 -2.83 3.98
N ALA A 874 17.54 -4.11 3.59
CA ALA A 874 16.79 -4.51 2.39
C ALA A 874 15.30 -4.18 2.48
N LYS A 875 14.69 -4.18 3.68
CA LYS A 875 13.28 -3.79 3.88
C LYS A 875 13.02 -2.35 3.42
N VAL A 876 13.95 -1.43 3.70
CA VAL A 876 13.84 -0.03 3.26
C VAL A 876 13.87 0.08 1.74
N TYR A 877 14.82 -0.60 1.10
CA TYR A 877 14.95 -0.56 -0.36
C TYR A 877 13.77 -1.27 -1.06
N GLN A 878 13.27 -2.36 -0.47
CA GLN A 878 12.06 -3.03 -0.96
C GLN A 878 10.83 -2.13 -0.83
N LEU A 879 10.63 -1.48 0.33
CA LEU A 879 9.57 -0.48 0.52
C LEU A 879 9.54 0.57 -0.60
N LEU A 880 10.71 1.07 -0.99
CA LEU A 880 10.81 2.12 -2.00
C LEU A 880 10.42 1.63 -3.39
N ILE A 881 10.91 0.46 -3.83
CA ILE A 881 10.57 -0.09 -5.16
C ILE A 881 9.14 -0.64 -5.23
N ASP A 882 8.54 -0.98 -4.09
CA ASP A 882 7.12 -1.35 -3.98
C ASP A 882 6.20 -0.10 -3.86
N GLY A 883 6.72 1.10 -4.17
CA GLY A 883 5.95 2.34 -4.17
C GLY A 883 5.42 2.73 -2.79
N GLY A 884 6.23 2.50 -1.73
CA GLY A 884 5.94 2.92 -0.36
C GLY A 884 5.08 1.95 0.45
N VAL A 885 4.88 0.72 -0.04
CA VAL A 885 4.16 -0.33 0.68
C VAL A 885 5.14 -1.40 1.17
N TYR A 886 5.01 -1.84 2.40
CA TYR A 886 5.75 -2.97 2.95
C TYR A 886 4.85 -3.81 3.86
N ASN A 887 4.83 -5.14 3.64
CA ASN A 887 3.95 -6.09 4.34
C ASN A 887 2.48 -5.63 4.37
N GLY A 888 1.97 -5.13 3.24
CA GLY A 888 0.59 -4.70 3.08
C GLY A 888 0.24 -3.35 3.75
N LYS A 889 1.21 -2.67 4.37
CA LYS A 889 1.02 -1.37 4.99
C LYS A 889 1.71 -0.28 4.16
N ARG A 890 0.99 0.81 3.88
CA ARG A 890 1.54 1.99 3.22
C ARG A 890 2.25 2.89 4.23
N TYR A 891 3.47 3.29 3.89
CA TYR A 891 4.32 4.20 4.66
C TYR A 891 4.57 5.52 3.93
N LEU A 892 4.63 5.46 2.60
CA LEU A 892 4.83 6.59 1.69
C LEU A 892 3.83 6.47 0.51
N SER A 893 3.47 7.58 -0.10
CA SER A 893 2.73 7.55 -1.36
C SER A 893 3.60 7.02 -2.49
N ARG A 894 2.97 6.46 -3.53
CA ARG A 894 3.66 6.01 -4.73
C ARG A 894 4.33 7.20 -5.43
N GLU A 895 3.63 8.31 -5.51
CA GLU A 895 4.09 9.56 -6.13
C GLU A 895 5.40 10.06 -5.51
N THR A 896 5.48 10.02 -4.18
CA THR A 896 6.72 10.37 -3.46
C THR A 896 7.84 9.38 -3.78
N CYS A 897 7.56 8.08 -3.75
CA CYS A 897 8.57 7.07 -4.11
C CYS A 897 9.03 7.24 -5.55
N ASP A 898 8.13 7.37 -6.51
CA ASP A 898 8.45 7.54 -7.93
C ASP A 898 9.29 8.80 -8.16
N LEU A 899 8.92 9.93 -7.54
CA LEU A 899 9.70 11.18 -7.63
C LEU A 899 11.15 10.97 -7.15
N PHE A 900 11.34 10.39 -5.96
CA PHE A 900 12.68 10.27 -5.37
C PHE A 900 13.55 9.22 -6.07
N LEU A 901 12.94 8.18 -6.65
CA LEU A 901 13.64 7.14 -7.41
C LEU A 901 14.03 7.60 -8.82
N THR A 902 13.19 8.41 -9.48
CA THR A 902 13.41 8.78 -10.89
C THR A 902 14.12 10.11 -11.09
N HIS A 903 13.93 11.09 -10.19
CA HIS A 903 14.56 12.41 -10.34
C HIS A 903 16.09 12.32 -10.31
N THR A 904 16.70 12.84 -11.34
CA THR A 904 18.16 12.80 -11.53
C THR A 904 18.72 14.20 -11.78
N SER A 905 19.91 14.46 -11.23
CA SER A 905 20.65 15.70 -11.47
C SER A 905 21.00 15.89 -12.94
N LYS A 906 20.89 17.13 -13.43
CA LYS A 906 21.31 17.50 -14.79
C LYS A 906 22.83 17.55 -15.00
N ILE A 907 23.62 17.54 -13.92
CA ILE A 907 25.08 17.73 -13.97
C ILE A 907 25.87 16.58 -13.34
N SER A 908 25.18 15.57 -12.83
CA SER A 908 25.79 14.37 -12.23
C SER A 908 24.85 13.18 -12.29
N ARG A 909 25.37 11.97 -12.02
CA ARG A 909 24.54 10.76 -11.93
C ARG A 909 23.65 10.71 -10.68
N ARG A 910 23.69 11.70 -9.76
CA ARG A 910 22.96 11.67 -8.49
C ARG A 910 21.45 11.86 -8.68
N GLY A 911 20.68 11.06 -7.98
CA GLY A 911 19.25 11.29 -7.71
C GLY A 911 19.04 12.04 -6.40
N LEU A 912 17.76 12.25 -6.02
CA LEU A 912 17.38 12.87 -4.75
C LEU A 912 17.84 12.02 -3.57
N GLY A 913 19.04 12.29 -3.07
CA GLY A 913 19.67 11.57 -1.97
C GLY A 913 20.32 10.24 -2.34
N PHE A 914 20.09 9.71 -3.52
CA PHE A 914 20.66 8.45 -4.00
C PHE A 914 21.89 8.62 -4.89
N ASP A 915 22.76 7.62 -4.91
CA ASP A 915 23.71 7.37 -5.98
C ASP A 915 23.07 6.49 -7.05
N LYS A 916 23.51 6.60 -8.30
CA LYS A 916 23.02 5.86 -9.45
C LYS A 916 24.17 5.29 -10.28
N PRO A 917 23.97 4.32 -11.17
CA PRO A 917 24.95 3.88 -12.14
C PRO A 917 25.49 5.06 -12.97
N ASP A 918 26.75 5.02 -13.35
CA ASP A 918 27.32 5.98 -14.28
C ASP A 918 27.34 5.36 -15.68
N VAL A 919 26.29 5.57 -16.43
CA VAL A 919 26.12 4.99 -17.78
C VAL A 919 27.14 5.54 -18.79
N ASN A 920 27.74 6.69 -18.52
CA ASN A 920 28.74 7.32 -19.39
C ASN A 920 30.17 6.93 -19.00
N ASN A 921 30.39 6.36 -17.83
CA ASN A 921 31.70 5.99 -17.33
C ASN A 921 31.64 4.78 -16.39
N SER A 922 31.60 3.59 -16.95
CA SER A 922 31.53 2.34 -16.20
C SER A 922 32.69 2.14 -15.19
N VAL A 923 33.90 2.65 -15.49
CA VAL A 923 35.06 2.57 -14.58
C VAL A 923 34.83 3.38 -13.30
N LYS A 924 34.05 4.46 -13.35
CA LYS A 924 33.70 5.31 -12.20
C LYS A 924 32.31 4.96 -11.61
N SER A 925 31.57 4.07 -12.26
CA SER A 925 30.28 3.63 -11.75
C SER A 925 30.44 2.88 -10.42
N PRO A 926 29.58 3.13 -9.43
CA PRO A 926 29.56 2.33 -8.20
C PRO A 926 28.87 0.97 -8.39
N CYS A 927 28.28 0.74 -9.56
CA CYS A 927 27.53 -0.45 -9.94
C CYS A 927 28.23 -1.19 -11.09
N THR A 928 27.82 -2.44 -11.35
CA THR A 928 28.20 -3.18 -12.56
C THR A 928 27.63 -2.53 -13.84
N GLU A 929 28.19 -2.84 -15.00
CA GLU A 929 27.72 -2.34 -16.31
C GLU A 929 26.32 -2.87 -16.66
N GLU A 930 25.93 -4.06 -16.15
CA GLU A 930 24.62 -4.63 -16.36
C GLU A 930 23.50 -3.93 -15.58
N ALA A 931 23.85 -3.06 -14.62
CA ALA A 931 22.86 -2.35 -13.82
C ALA A 931 22.11 -1.30 -14.67
N PRO A 932 20.76 -1.39 -14.78
CA PRO A 932 19.96 -0.38 -15.47
C PRO A 932 20.11 1.02 -14.86
N GLU A 933 19.85 2.07 -15.65
CA GLU A 933 19.95 3.46 -15.19
C GLU A 933 18.95 3.83 -14.08
N GLU A 934 17.87 3.06 -13.97
CA GLU A 934 16.86 3.21 -12.94
C GLU A 934 17.35 2.78 -11.55
N VAL A 935 18.45 2.04 -11.47
CA VAL A 935 19.01 1.57 -10.21
C VAL A 935 19.39 2.74 -9.31
N VAL A 936 18.98 2.64 -8.06
CA VAL A 936 19.28 3.61 -7.01
C VAL A 936 19.91 2.94 -5.81
N GLY A 937 20.76 3.66 -5.10
CA GLY A 937 21.36 3.10 -3.90
C GLY A 937 22.40 4.02 -3.28
N HIS A 938 23.25 3.44 -2.45
CA HIS A 938 24.40 4.16 -1.87
C HIS A 938 25.51 3.21 -1.42
N THR A 939 26.71 3.73 -1.27
CA THR A 939 27.86 3.02 -0.68
C THR A 939 28.23 3.64 0.66
N GLY A 940 28.78 2.82 1.58
CA GLY A 940 29.29 3.28 2.88
C GLY A 940 30.80 3.12 3.01
N PHE A 941 31.44 4.02 3.77
CA PHE A 941 32.87 4.03 4.00
C PHE A 941 33.40 2.76 4.67
N THR A 942 32.60 2.17 5.56
CA THR A 942 32.90 0.89 6.23
C THR A 942 32.90 -0.33 5.30
N GLY A 943 32.58 -0.14 4.02
CA GLY A 943 32.56 -1.19 2.98
C GLY A 943 31.16 -1.65 2.59
N THR A 944 30.15 -1.05 3.18
CA THR A 944 28.73 -1.37 2.94
C THR A 944 28.24 -0.83 1.60
N CYS A 945 27.19 -1.46 1.02
CA CYS A 945 26.38 -0.89 -0.05
C CYS A 945 24.99 -1.52 -0.06
N ALA A 946 24.03 -0.76 -0.59
CA ALA A 946 22.71 -1.27 -0.91
C ALA A 946 22.22 -0.64 -2.21
N TRP A 947 21.62 -1.45 -3.08
CA TRP A 947 21.13 -1.07 -4.39
C TRP A 947 19.76 -1.68 -4.63
N ALA A 948 18.83 -0.89 -5.14
CA ALA A 948 17.52 -1.34 -5.60
C ALA A 948 17.38 -1.11 -7.10
N ASP A 949 16.85 -2.10 -7.79
CA ASP A 949 16.51 -2.08 -9.20
C ASP A 949 14.99 -2.17 -9.36
N PRO A 950 14.30 -1.04 -9.59
CA PRO A 950 12.84 -1.05 -9.77
C PRO A 950 12.39 -1.82 -11.02
N LYS A 951 13.24 -1.87 -12.07
CA LYS A 951 12.91 -2.51 -13.35
C LYS A 951 12.87 -4.04 -13.23
N ASN A 952 13.81 -4.62 -12.52
CA ASN A 952 13.90 -6.07 -12.33
C ASN A 952 13.39 -6.53 -10.97
N HIS A 953 12.85 -5.64 -10.14
CA HIS A 953 12.43 -5.90 -8.75
C HIS A 953 13.50 -6.63 -7.92
N LEU A 954 14.74 -6.11 -7.98
CA LEU A 954 15.89 -6.63 -7.26
C LEU A 954 16.36 -5.67 -6.17
N VAL A 955 16.75 -6.22 -5.03
CA VAL A 955 17.47 -5.50 -3.98
C VAL A 955 18.74 -6.26 -3.67
N PHE A 956 19.89 -5.56 -3.71
CA PHE A 956 21.20 -6.11 -3.36
C PHE A 956 21.78 -5.37 -2.16
N VAL A 957 22.13 -6.08 -1.11
CA VAL A 957 22.79 -5.53 0.08
C VAL A 957 24.08 -6.29 0.38
N PHE A 958 25.16 -5.54 0.57
CA PHE A 958 26.43 -6.05 1.05
C PHE A 958 26.89 -5.21 2.24
N LEU A 959 27.11 -5.85 3.39
CA LEU A 959 27.63 -5.23 4.61
C LEU A 959 28.97 -5.87 4.98
N SER A 960 29.95 -5.04 5.32
CA SER A 960 31.28 -5.49 5.79
C SER A 960 31.92 -4.46 6.71
N ASN A 961 32.95 -4.89 7.44
CA ASN A 961 33.81 -4.02 8.23
C ASN A 961 35.22 -3.87 7.57
N ARG A 962 35.21 -3.50 6.28
CA ARG A 962 36.46 -3.41 5.48
C ARG A 962 37.55 -2.54 6.09
N ILE A 963 37.20 -1.59 6.94
CA ILE A 963 38.17 -0.67 7.56
C ILE A 963 38.82 -1.23 8.84
N TYR A 964 38.49 -2.48 9.21
CA TYR A 964 39.18 -3.20 10.28
C TYR A 964 40.47 -3.83 9.74
N PRO A 965 41.65 -3.72 10.42
CA PRO A 965 41.86 -3.10 11.72
C PRO A 965 42.05 -1.57 11.67
N ARG A 966 42.38 -0.98 10.52
CA ARG A 966 42.71 0.46 10.34
C ARG A 966 42.12 1.02 9.05
N PRO A 967 41.57 2.24 9.05
CA PRO A 967 40.80 2.80 7.91
C PRO A 967 41.57 2.97 6.61
N PHE A 968 42.88 3.24 6.68
CA PHE A 968 43.67 3.60 5.50
C PHE A 968 44.35 2.41 4.76
N ASP A 969 44.38 1.22 5.38
CA ASP A 969 44.97 0.01 4.78
C ASP A 969 44.07 -0.70 3.75
N HIS A 970 42.85 -0.19 3.51
CA HIS A 970 41.79 -0.97 2.93
C HIS A 970 41.33 -0.56 1.53
N LYS A 971 42.28 -0.54 0.58
CA LYS A 971 41.97 -0.38 -0.85
C LYS A 971 41.55 -1.70 -1.52
N GLN A 972 41.75 -2.86 -0.84
CA GLN A 972 41.56 -4.18 -1.46
C GLN A 972 40.12 -4.43 -1.91
N LEU A 973 39.08 -4.04 -1.12
CA LEU A 973 37.70 -4.16 -1.53
C LEU A 973 37.44 -3.50 -2.90
N MET A 974 38.00 -2.32 -3.13
CA MET A 974 37.83 -1.58 -4.39
C MET A 974 38.74 -2.13 -5.48
N ARG A 975 40.02 -2.52 -5.16
CA ARG A 975 40.97 -3.09 -6.15
C ARG A 975 40.46 -4.41 -6.74
N LEU A 976 39.81 -5.24 -5.93
CA LEU A 976 39.22 -6.50 -6.35
C LEU A 976 37.82 -6.32 -6.92
N ASN A 977 37.28 -5.10 -6.92
CA ASN A 977 35.96 -4.75 -7.44
C ASN A 977 34.82 -5.67 -6.90
N ILE A 978 34.91 -6.04 -5.61
CA ILE A 978 34.08 -7.07 -4.98
C ILE A 978 32.58 -6.79 -5.15
N ARG A 979 32.11 -5.59 -4.80
CA ARG A 979 30.70 -5.22 -4.81
C ARG A 979 30.09 -5.22 -6.22
N PRO A 980 30.68 -4.56 -7.23
CA PRO A 980 30.18 -4.63 -8.60
C PRO A 980 30.22 -6.05 -9.18
N ARG A 981 31.25 -6.87 -8.87
CA ARG A 981 31.33 -8.27 -9.32
C ARG A 981 30.20 -9.14 -8.74
N MET A 982 29.87 -8.97 -7.45
CA MET A 982 28.71 -9.66 -6.85
C MET A 982 27.40 -9.22 -7.49
N GLN A 983 27.24 -7.91 -7.71
CA GLN A 983 26.07 -7.36 -8.40
C GLN A 983 25.99 -7.87 -9.85
N GLN A 984 27.09 -8.02 -10.54
CA GLN A 984 27.15 -8.62 -11.88
C GLN A 984 26.62 -10.07 -11.88
N VAL A 985 27.07 -10.88 -10.92
CA VAL A 985 26.58 -12.25 -10.77
C VAL A 985 25.05 -12.27 -10.51
N MET A 986 24.52 -11.33 -9.75
CA MET A 986 23.08 -11.19 -9.53
C MET A 986 22.33 -11.00 -10.85
N TYR A 987 22.79 -10.09 -11.73
CA TYR A 987 22.17 -9.90 -13.05
C TYR A 987 22.34 -11.10 -13.99
N GLN A 988 23.50 -11.74 -13.96
CA GLN A 988 23.74 -12.94 -14.74
C GLN A 988 22.88 -14.13 -14.31
N ALA A 989 22.40 -14.13 -13.08
CA ALA A 989 21.53 -15.17 -12.54
C ALA A 989 20.07 -15.02 -12.98
N LEU A 990 19.66 -13.89 -13.56
CA LEU A 990 18.32 -13.72 -14.11
C LEU A 990 18.13 -14.70 -15.29
N MET A 991 17.15 -15.59 -15.17
CA MET A 991 16.75 -16.49 -16.26
C MET A 991 15.95 -15.69 -17.29
N LYS A 992 16.33 -15.81 -18.55
CA LYS A 992 15.72 -15.10 -19.69
C LYS A 992 14.35 -15.67 -20.03
#